data_a8ad451f93c486d8293920698a3c1d50
#
_entry.id   a8ad451f93c486d8293920698a3c1d50
#
_cell.length_a   1.000
_cell.length_b   1.000
_cell.length_c   1.000
_cell.angle_alpha   90.00
_cell.angle_beta   90.00
_cell.angle_gamma   90.00
#
_symmetry.space_group_name_H-M   'P 1'
#
loop_
_entity.id
_entity.type
_entity.pdbx_description
1 polymer ?
#
loop_
_entity_poly.entity_id
_entity_poly.type
_entity_poly.pdbx_seq_one_letter_code
_entity_poly.pdbx_strand_id
1 'polypeptide(L)'
;MSGIAKAQIITNFDPGFKNILVNYVTVDTNNDGIAETDYTGYMDTNRDGEIQVSEAQAVKSLVLGYFSGSPHMSYVLQSVAGIENFTNVTYLDCHYNKLTSLDVSGMPQLQTLKCSENKLTSLNVSGLTNLKYLDFSYNDMTSFDATGLTTLTTLKCFNNQLTTLVVENLTKLEALDCHSNSLTALNLTGLSGVFKKLDCGFNSIASLDVTPFDLTSLHCAFNQLSVLELPNQRNLQLFECYNNNLTTLDVSNCIALQRLHCNNNALTSLFIKNGIAEISLGFSSNPNLAFVCVDDAEMNAVQALATSYGLTACAINSYCSFVPGGGYNTIYGLVNFDKNNDGCDANDIPLKNIRMNLNDGTNTGTTFNAVNGGAFFYTNAGDFTVTPVLENPSYFNVSATANTFNFAAASGLSQTTSFCIAPNGTHHDVEVVMVPMTVARPGFEAVYRLVYKNKGTQVASGTLNFSYDEAVLDYVSASLTSNALTSGAASWNFINLLPFETRVIDVTLRVNTPTASPAVNDGDILVLNAAIAINGVTDEMQADNQFVYNQKVVNSYDPNEVECLEGEKLPTSKVGEYLHYVIHFENTGTADAINVVLKDVIDEAKFDMGSLQVIESSASVYTRINNNVAEFIFQNINLKPGGGRGHILLKVKSKSNLVSDDTVSQKANIYFDYNFPIETNNETTTFSALGVNENELDQTVKVYPNPVVNEVQISAQNNIRSVQVYDIQGRLLQVQTGGEMNTVLDLSTQNQGVYFLKISTDSGSKVERIIKQ
;
A
#
# COMPACT_ATOMS: atom_id res chain seq x y z
N MET A 1 -16.30 -5.27 -93.32
CA MET A 1 -15.58 -4.08 -92.79
C MET A 1 -15.85 -4.08 -91.30
N SER A 2 -14.90 -4.57 -90.54
CA SER A 2 -14.91 -4.42 -89.10
C SER A 2 -14.44 -3.02 -88.76
N GLY A 3 -15.41 -2.18 -88.41
CA GLY A 3 -15.05 -0.85 -87.83
C GLY A 3 -14.18 -1.01 -86.61
N ILE A 4 -12.92 -0.68 -86.69
CA ILE A 4 -12.06 -0.47 -85.53
C ILE A 4 -12.66 0.71 -84.79
N ALA A 5 -13.34 0.44 -83.68
CA ALA A 5 -13.72 1.54 -82.75
C ALA A 5 -12.43 2.22 -82.35
N LYS A 6 -12.23 3.48 -82.76
CA LYS A 6 -11.12 4.29 -82.21
C LYS A 6 -11.25 4.35 -80.72
N ALA A 7 -10.16 3.97 -80.01
CA ALA A 7 -10.13 4.11 -78.57
C ALA A 7 -10.46 5.55 -78.17
N GLN A 8 -11.34 5.72 -77.18
CA GLN A 8 -11.79 7.05 -76.76
C GLN A 8 -10.65 7.72 -75.98
N ILE A 9 -10.09 8.80 -76.53
CA ILE A 9 -9.05 9.60 -75.89
C ILE A 9 -9.66 10.46 -74.76
N ILE A 10 -9.00 10.53 -73.62
CA ILE A 10 -9.37 11.41 -72.48
C ILE A 10 -8.83 12.81 -72.81
N THR A 11 -9.71 13.82 -72.85
CA THR A 11 -9.35 15.19 -73.27
C THR A 11 -9.32 16.19 -72.11
N ASN A 12 -9.71 15.82 -70.92
CA ASN A 12 -9.87 16.70 -69.76
C ASN A 12 -8.68 16.66 -68.78
N PHE A 13 -7.52 16.11 -69.21
CA PHE A 13 -6.32 16.13 -68.37
C PHE A 13 -5.75 17.51 -68.24
N ASP A 14 -5.24 17.83 -66.99
CA ASP A 14 -4.30 18.90 -66.82
C ASP A 14 -3.05 18.62 -67.68
N PRO A 15 -2.49 19.63 -68.39
CA PRO A 15 -1.34 19.43 -69.28
C PRO A 15 -0.10 18.86 -68.58
N GLY A 16 0.19 19.30 -67.36
CA GLY A 16 1.28 18.80 -66.55
C GLY A 16 1.08 17.35 -66.11
N PHE A 17 -0.12 17.02 -65.73
CA PHE A 17 -0.51 15.65 -65.36
C PHE A 17 -0.49 14.71 -66.55
N LYS A 18 -1.04 15.10 -67.70
CA LYS A 18 -0.92 14.35 -68.94
C LYS A 18 0.54 14.10 -69.34
N ASN A 19 1.38 15.12 -69.24
CA ASN A 19 2.80 14.99 -69.53
C ASN A 19 3.49 13.89 -68.65
N ILE A 20 3.12 13.80 -67.38
CA ILE A 20 3.65 12.79 -66.49
C ILE A 20 3.14 11.41 -66.88
N LEU A 21 1.86 11.24 -67.17
CA LEU A 21 1.26 9.98 -67.55
C LEU A 21 1.84 9.39 -68.85
N VAL A 22 2.13 10.25 -69.82
CA VAL A 22 2.68 9.86 -71.14
C VAL A 22 4.17 9.56 -71.09
N ASN A 23 4.93 10.36 -70.35
CA ASN A 23 6.42 10.36 -70.54
C ASN A 23 7.17 9.65 -69.39
N TYR A 24 6.46 9.34 -68.30
CA TYR A 24 7.10 8.75 -67.15
C TYR A 24 6.40 7.51 -66.65
N VAL A 25 7.14 6.67 -65.91
CA VAL A 25 6.63 5.49 -65.28
C VAL A 25 5.72 5.90 -64.09
N THR A 26 4.47 5.51 -64.07
CA THR A 26 3.48 5.89 -63.05
C THR A 26 2.63 4.70 -62.57
N VAL A 27 2.80 3.53 -63.19
CA VAL A 27 2.02 2.33 -62.88
C VAL A 27 2.89 1.38 -62.04
N ASP A 28 2.37 0.97 -60.94
CA ASP A 28 2.87 -0.09 -60.06
C ASP A 28 2.08 -1.35 -60.39
N THR A 29 2.75 -2.33 -61.02
CA THR A 29 2.13 -3.57 -61.48
C THR A 29 2.24 -4.72 -60.48
N ASN A 30 3.20 -4.64 -59.56
CA ASN A 30 3.40 -5.62 -58.50
C ASN A 30 2.76 -5.27 -57.17
N ASN A 31 2.21 -4.04 -57.06
CA ASN A 31 1.53 -3.49 -55.91
C ASN A 31 2.39 -3.36 -54.63
N ASP A 32 3.70 -3.02 -54.81
CA ASP A 32 4.63 -2.74 -53.72
C ASP A 32 4.68 -1.25 -53.33
N GLY A 33 3.92 -0.41 -53.99
CA GLY A 33 3.84 1.03 -53.74
C GLY A 33 4.93 1.84 -54.48
N ILE A 34 5.65 1.21 -55.39
CA ILE A 34 6.71 1.81 -56.20
C ILE A 34 6.35 1.57 -57.67
N ALA A 35 6.37 2.59 -58.52
CA ALA A 35 6.18 2.37 -59.95
C ALA A 35 7.34 1.60 -60.56
N GLU A 36 7.04 0.67 -61.46
CA GLU A 36 8.06 -0.14 -62.15
C GLU A 36 9.03 0.76 -62.91
N THR A 37 10.27 0.34 -62.97
CA THR A 37 11.36 1.08 -63.68
C THR A 37 11.52 0.62 -65.12
N ASP A 38 10.74 -0.36 -65.54
CA ASP A 38 10.77 -0.89 -66.92
C ASP A 38 9.56 -0.39 -67.74
N TYR A 39 9.41 -0.91 -68.95
CA TYR A 39 8.36 -0.49 -69.87
C TYR A 39 6.92 -0.84 -69.42
N THR A 40 6.77 -1.72 -68.43
CA THR A 40 5.44 -2.11 -67.92
C THR A 40 4.82 -1.01 -67.03
N GLY A 41 5.64 -0.10 -66.50
CA GLY A 41 5.19 1.02 -65.69
C GLY A 41 4.68 2.27 -66.45
N TYR A 42 4.74 2.25 -67.80
CA TYR A 42 4.21 3.36 -68.58
C TYR A 42 2.69 3.29 -68.80
N MET A 43 2.01 4.43 -68.66
CA MET A 43 0.58 4.56 -68.80
C MET A 43 0.16 4.48 -70.29
N ASP A 44 0.85 5.26 -71.15
CA ASP A 44 0.67 5.28 -72.59
C ASP A 44 1.32 3.97 -73.18
N THR A 45 0.52 2.94 -73.23
CA THR A 45 0.99 1.60 -73.62
C THR A 45 1.17 1.45 -75.15
N ASN A 46 0.46 2.25 -75.93
CA ASN A 46 0.56 2.25 -77.40
C ASN A 46 1.54 3.33 -77.92
N ARG A 47 2.03 4.23 -77.06
CA ARG A 47 3.00 5.30 -77.35
C ARG A 47 2.56 6.28 -78.43
N ASP A 48 1.26 6.63 -78.44
CA ASP A 48 0.71 7.59 -79.35
C ASP A 48 0.66 9.06 -78.81
N GLY A 49 1.13 9.24 -77.57
CA GLY A 49 1.18 10.50 -76.89
C GLY A 49 -0.15 10.95 -76.30
N GLU A 50 -1.15 10.07 -76.29
CA GLU A 50 -2.47 10.29 -75.71
C GLU A 50 -2.75 9.17 -74.69
N ILE A 51 -3.67 9.43 -73.76
CA ILE A 51 -4.17 8.44 -72.81
C ILE A 51 -5.60 8.10 -73.20
N GLN A 52 -5.84 6.80 -73.48
CA GLN A 52 -7.17 6.32 -73.79
C GLN A 52 -7.91 5.90 -72.53
N VAL A 53 -9.26 5.90 -72.56
CA VAL A 53 -10.11 5.41 -71.46
C VAL A 53 -9.73 3.98 -71.10
N SER A 54 -9.41 3.12 -72.11
CA SER A 54 -9.03 1.71 -71.88
C SER A 54 -7.69 1.58 -71.12
N GLU A 55 -6.75 2.48 -71.32
CA GLU A 55 -5.47 2.53 -70.63
C GLU A 55 -5.67 2.97 -69.16
N ALA A 56 -6.41 4.08 -68.98
CA ALA A 56 -6.73 4.53 -67.61
C ALA A 56 -7.51 3.52 -66.80
N GLN A 57 -8.45 2.79 -67.44
CA GLN A 57 -9.24 1.72 -66.78
C GLN A 57 -8.44 0.43 -66.54
N ALA A 58 -7.37 0.21 -67.20
CA ALA A 58 -6.49 -0.95 -66.98
C ALA A 58 -5.68 -0.82 -65.69
N VAL A 59 -5.43 0.37 -65.23
CA VAL A 59 -4.59 0.66 -64.05
C VAL A 59 -5.28 0.28 -62.75
N LYS A 60 -4.54 -0.37 -61.85
CA LYS A 60 -4.97 -0.71 -60.50
C LYS A 60 -4.21 0.08 -59.43
N SER A 61 -2.91 0.38 -59.68
CA SER A 61 -2.06 1.14 -58.75
C SER A 61 -1.42 2.27 -59.54
N LEU A 62 -1.60 3.51 -59.07
CA LEU A 62 -1.10 4.74 -59.71
C LEU A 62 -0.20 5.48 -58.72
N VAL A 63 1.08 5.65 -59.11
CA VAL A 63 2.11 6.28 -58.28
C VAL A 63 2.55 7.60 -58.94
N LEU A 64 2.13 8.71 -58.39
CA LEU A 64 2.47 10.09 -58.84
C LEU A 64 3.29 10.85 -57.80
N GLY A 65 3.65 10.20 -56.70
CA GLY A 65 4.40 10.76 -55.59
C GLY A 65 5.88 10.94 -55.91
N TYR A 66 6.49 11.94 -55.32
CA TYR A 66 7.93 12.16 -55.46
C TYR A 66 8.69 11.34 -54.39
N PHE A 67 9.65 10.50 -54.79
CA PHE A 67 10.57 9.86 -53.86
C PHE A 67 12.00 9.86 -54.43
N SER A 68 12.99 9.84 -53.55
CA SER A 68 14.41 9.82 -53.90
C SER A 68 14.72 8.66 -54.80
N GLY A 69 15.15 8.94 -56.07
CA GLY A 69 15.39 7.95 -57.09
C GLY A 69 14.26 7.81 -58.12
N SER A 70 13.14 8.53 -57.96
CA SER A 70 12.10 8.56 -58.99
C SER A 70 12.59 9.27 -60.26
N PRO A 71 12.32 8.73 -61.45
CA PRO A 71 12.67 9.39 -62.72
C PRO A 71 11.93 10.72 -62.94
N HIS A 72 10.91 11.06 -62.07
CA HIS A 72 10.08 12.27 -62.16
C HIS A 72 10.66 13.49 -61.42
N MET A 73 11.89 13.46 -60.95
CA MET A 73 12.48 14.46 -60.04
C MET A 73 12.38 15.96 -60.53
N SER A 74 11.91 16.20 -61.73
CA SER A 74 11.80 17.58 -62.28
C SER A 74 10.35 18.11 -62.36
N TYR A 75 9.32 17.30 -62.07
CA TYR A 75 7.95 17.70 -62.23
C TYR A 75 7.15 17.51 -60.95
N VAL A 76 6.69 18.63 -60.41
CA VAL A 76 5.81 18.67 -59.23
C VAL A 76 4.42 19.07 -59.74
N LEU A 77 3.47 18.16 -59.54
CA LEU A 77 2.07 18.34 -59.96
C LEU A 77 1.39 19.49 -59.19
N GLN A 78 0.73 20.36 -59.88
CA GLN A 78 -0.16 21.41 -59.32
C GLN A 78 -1.65 21.05 -59.46
N SER A 79 -1.98 20.14 -60.35
CA SER A 79 -3.32 19.62 -60.58
C SER A 79 -3.25 18.19 -61.14
N VAL A 80 -4.25 17.43 -60.81
CA VAL A 80 -4.51 16.05 -61.35
C VAL A 80 -5.90 15.98 -62.02
N ALA A 81 -6.36 17.12 -62.63
CA ALA A 81 -7.60 17.09 -63.37
C ALA A 81 -7.57 16.00 -64.45
N GLY A 82 -8.64 15.23 -64.57
CA GLY A 82 -8.70 14.01 -65.39
C GLY A 82 -8.54 12.72 -64.62
N ILE A 83 -8.18 12.78 -63.33
CA ILE A 83 -7.93 11.58 -62.47
C ILE A 83 -9.21 10.78 -62.27
N GLU A 84 -10.40 11.36 -62.41
CA GLU A 84 -11.70 10.71 -62.35
C GLU A 84 -11.89 9.61 -63.39
N ASN A 85 -11.08 9.58 -64.45
CA ASN A 85 -11.13 8.53 -65.46
C ASN A 85 -10.52 7.20 -65.01
N PHE A 86 -9.77 7.19 -63.89
CA PHE A 86 -9.13 6.00 -63.32
C PHE A 86 -10.05 5.20 -62.38
N THR A 87 -11.17 4.76 -62.93
CA THR A 87 -12.27 4.18 -62.14
C THR A 87 -11.97 2.86 -61.46
N ASN A 88 -10.89 2.13 -61.92
CA ASN A 88 -10.50 0.81 -61.43
C ASN A 88 -9.30 0.87 -60.47
N VAL A 89 -8.73 2.03 -60.21
CA VAL A 89 -7.57 2.20 -59.30
C VAL A 89 -7.98 1.89 -57.86
N THR A 90 -7.21 1.01 -57.24
CA THR A 90 -7.34 0.62 -55.82
C THR A 90 -6.29 1.28 -54.93
N TYR A 91 -5.16 1.71 -55.50
CA TYR A 91 -4.07 2.41 -54.81
C TYR A 91 -3.68 3.66 -55.57
N LEU A 92 -3.76 4.81 -54.92
CA LEU A 92 -3.29 6.11 -55.44
C LEU A 92 -2.31 6.72 -54.48
N ASP A 93 -1.12 7.01 -55.00
CA ASP A 93 -0.09 7.75 -54.29
C ASP A 93 0.29 9.02 -55.07
N CYS A 94 -0.09 10.17 -54.55
CA CYS A 94 0.25 11.52 -55.12
C CYS A 94 0.92 12.42 -54.09
N HIS A 95 1.61 11.79 -53.09
CA HIS A 95 2.31 12.55 -52.08
C HIS A 95 3.45 13.40 -52.66
N TYR A 96 3.90 14.40 -51.86
CA TYR A 96 5.03 15.29 -52.21
C TYR A 96 4.87 16.04 -53.52
N ASN A 97 3.69 16.66 -53.73
CA ASN A 97 3.39 17.49 -54.87
C ASN A 97 3.00 18.95 -54.43
N LYS A 98 2.32 19.72 -55.30
CA LYS A 98 1.81 21.07 -54.99
C LYS A 98 0.31 21.17 -55.27
N LEU A 99 -0.44 20.06 -55.08
CA LEU A 99 -1.87 20.02 -55.26
C LEU A 99 -2.54 20.94 -54.24
N THR A 100 -3.45 21.80 -54.68
CA THR A 100 -4.24 22.65 -53.79
C THR A 100 -5.64 22.11 -53.55
N SER A 101 -6.10 21.22 -54.43
CA SER A 101 -7.35 20.45 -54.28
C SER A 101 -7.20 19.08 -54.87
N LEU A 102 -7.93 18.10 -54.35
CA LEU A 102 -7.99 16.75 -54.91
C LEU A 102 -9.42 16.23 -54.83
N ASP A 103 -9.98 15.83 -55.99
CA ASP A 103 -11.26 15.16 -56.08
C ASP A 103 -11.06 13.73 -56.61
N VAL A 104 -11.29 12.73 -55.78
CA VAL A 104 -11.21 11.29 -56.09
C VAL A 104 -12.55 10.57 -55.97
N SER A 105 -13.66 11.33 -55.91
CA SER A 105 -15.02 10.76 -55.82
C SER A 105 -15.38 9.87 -57.01
N GLY A 106 -14.74 10.08 -58.17
CA GLY A 106 -14.88 9.26 -59.37
C GLY A 106 -14.13 7.90 -59.31
N MET A 107 -13.43 7.55 -58.21
CA MET A 107 -12.58 6.37 -58.08
C MET A 107 -13.17 5.34 -57.09
N PRO A 108 -14.31 4.72 -57.34
CA PRO A 108 -15.07 3.93 -56.35
C PRO A 108 -14.37 2.67 -55.87
N GLN A 109 -13.30 2.21 -56.56
CA GLN A 109 -12.54 1.04 -56.17
C GLN A 109 -11.36 1.37 -55.26
N LEU A 110 -11.12 2.65 -54.95
CA LEU A 110 -9.95 3.11 -54.20
C LEU A 110 -9.97 2.55 -52.76
N GLN A 111 -8.87 1.88 -52.39
CA GLN A 111 -8.67 1.33 -51.05
C GLN A 111 -7.58 2.07 -50.26
N THR A 112 -6.58 2.60 -50.97
CA THR A 112 -5.49 3.36 -50.37
C THR A 112 -5.31 4.68 -51.11
N LEU A 113 -5.34 5.78 -50.35
CA LEU A 113 -5.03 7.12 -50.82
C LEU A 113 -3.92 7.73 -49.99
N LYS A 114 -2.80 8.06 -50.64
CA LYS A 114 -1.73 8.83 -50.07
C LYS A 114 -1.59 10.16 -50.84
N CYS A 115 -1.92 11.25 -50.20
CA CYS A 115 -1.83 12.59 -50.74
C CYS A 115 -1.19 13.56 -49.75
N SER A 116 -0.34 13.03 -48.88
CA SER A 116 0.45 13.80 -47.92
C SER A 116 1.46 14.71 -48.61
N GLU A 117 1.99 15.72 -47.87
CA GLU A 117 3.01 16.65 -48.34
C GLU A 117 2.60 17.36 -49.68
N ASN A 118 1.42 17.98 -49.65
CA ASN A 118 0.87 18.83 -50.69
C ASN A 118 0.48 20.20 -50.12
N LYS A 119 -0.40 20.92 -50.78
CA LYS A 119 -1.00 22.19 -50.34
C LYS A 119 -2.51 22.13 -50.40
N LEU A 120 -3.10 20.93 -50.06
CA LEU A 120 -4.53 20.73 -50.17
C LEU A 120 -5.25 21.60 -49.14
N THR A 121 -6.20 22.38 -49.62
CA THR A 121 -7.23 23.06 -48.82
C THR A 121 -8.60 22.40 -48.95
N SER A 122 -8.74 21.50 -49.90
CA SER A 122 -9.94 20.68 -50.10
C SER A 122 -9.60 19.27 -50.61
N LEU A 123 -10.30 18.28 -50.10
CA LEU A 123 -10.18 16.86 -50.46
C LEU A 123 -11.60 16.24 -50.53
N ASN A 124 -12.00 15.83 -51.74
CA ASN A 124 -13.28 15.17 -51.93
C ASN A 124 -13.10 13.65 -52.05
N VAL A 125 -13.53 12.92 -51.01
CA VAL A 125 -13.49 11.44 -50.92
C VAL A 125 -14.90 10.87 -50.87
N SER A 126 -15.93 11.63 -51.24
CA SER A 126 -17.33 11.19 -51.17
C SER A 126 -17.55 9.93 -52.05
N GLY A 127 -18.30 8.96 -51.51
CA GLY A 127 -18.62 7.70 -52.24
C GLY A 127 -17.50 6.64 -52.20
N LEU A 128 -16.34 6.88 -51.58
CA LEU A 128 -15.28 5.90 -51.49
C LEU A 128 -15.51 4.87 -50.37
N THR A 129 -16.55 4.07 -50.52
CA THR A 129 -16.95 3.09 -49.50
C THR A 129 -15.98 1.90 -49.36
N ASN A 130 -14.98 1.77 -50.24
CA ASN A 130 -13.92 0.75 -50.19
C ASN A 130 -12.62 1.27 -49.57
N LEU A 131 -12.53 2.56 -49.22
CA LEU A 131 -11.28 3.19 -48.73
C LEU A 131 -10.94 2.64 -47.34
N LYS A 132 -9.72 2.09 -47.20
CA LYS A 132 -9.19 1.52 -45.97
C LYS A 132 -8.09 2.38 -45.34
N TYR A 133 -7.25 2.99 -46.15
CA TYR A 133 -6.14 3.80 -45.73
C TYR A 133 -6.21 5.19 -46.40
N LEU A 134 -6.21 6.24 -45.58
CA LEU A 134 -6.19 7.61 -46.03
C LEU A 134 -5.09 8.39 -45.31
N ASP A 135 -4.18 8.97 -46.09
CA ASP A 135 -3.12 9.85 -45.57
C ASP A 135 -3.09 11.16 -46.37
N PHE A 136 -3.53 12.23 -45.70
CA PHE A 136 -3.43 13.62 -46.22
C PHE A 136 -2.64 14.51 -45.25
N SER A 137 -1.74 13.93 -44.48
CA SER A 137 -0.82 14.68 -43.59
C SER A 137 0.00 15.70 -44.36
N TYR A 138 0.54 16.73 -43.64
CA TYR A 138 1.31 17.81 -44.22
C TYR A 138 0.60 18.52 -45.40
N ASN A 139 -0.58 19.09 -45.13
CA ASN A 139 -1.37 19.87 -46.04
C ASN A 139 -1.89 21.15 -45.35
N ASP A 140 -2.77 21.90 -46.02
CA ASP A 140 -3.36 23.16 -45.51
C ASP A 140 -4.86 23.03 -45.24
N MET A 141 -5.33 21.80 -44.90
CA MET A 141 -6.74 21.53 -44.62
C MET A 141 -7.18 22.16 -43.28
N THR A 142 -8.35 22.83 -43.28
CA THR A 142 -8.93 23.48 -42.08
C THR A 142 -10.09 22.64 -41.46
N SER A 143 -10.67 21.74 -42.21
CA SER A 143 -11.70 20.83 -41.77
C SER A 143 -11.69 19.55 -42.60
N PHE A 144 -12.12 18.46 -42.02
CA PHE A 144 -12.30 17.18 -42.72
C PHE A 144 -13.48 16.41 -42.12
N ASP A 145 -14.35 15.88 -42.99
CA ASP A 145 -15.46 15.01 -42.65
C ASP A 145 -15.26 13.65 -43.30
N ALA A 146 -15.00 12.62 -42.46
CA ALA A 146 -14.84 11.25 -42.89
C ALA A 146 -16.12 10.43 -42.91
N THR A 147 -17.30 11.07 -42.73
CA THR A 147 -18.61 10.40 -42.76
C THR A 147 -18.79 9.61 -44.06
N GLY A 148 -19.19 8.34 -43.96
CA GLY A 148 -19.39 7.45 -45.11
C GLY A 148 -18.15 6.61 -45.47
N LEU A 149 -16.97 6.89 -44.94
CA LEU A 149 -15.78 6.05 -45.14
C LEU A 149 -15.80 4.81 -44.21
N THR A 150 -16.88 4.03 -44.26
CA THR A 150 -17.21 2.97 -43.28
C THR A 150 -16.23 1.80 -43.24
N THR A 151 -15.35 1.65 -44.24
CA THR A 151 -14.31 0.63 -44.31
C THR A 151 -12.92 1.15 -43.88
N LEU A 152 -12.81 2.42 -43.52
CA LEU A 152 -11.55 3.04 -43.17
C LEU A 152 -10.96 2.39 -41.90
N THR A 153 -9.69 1.92 -41.99
CA THR A 153 -8.96 1.31 -40.88
C THR A 153 -7.87 2.25 -40.36
N THR A 154 -7.32 3.11 -41.21
CA THR A 154 -6.26 4.04 -40.84
C THR A 154 -6.50 5.41 -41.45
N LEU A 155 -6.49 6.44 -40.59
CA LEU A 155 -6.58 7.85 -40.99
C LEU A 155 -5.35 8.59 -40.48
N LYS A 156 -4.60 9.22 -41.38
CA LYS A 156 -3.49 10.14 -41.08
C LYS A 156 -3.81 11.51 -41.64
N CYS A 157 -3.92 12.49 -40.75
CA CYS A 157 -4.24 13.87 -41.12
C CYS A 157 -3.41 14.88 -40.31
N PHE A 158 -2.28 14.45 -39.79
CA PHE A 158 -1.40 15.25 -38.96
C PHE A 158 -0.69 16.37 -39.76
N ASN A 159 -0.20 17.36 -39.06
CA ASN A 159 0.41 18.57 -39.67
C ASN A 159 -0.50 19.19 -40.73
N ASN A 160 -1.68 19.62 -40.32
CA ASN A 160 -2.64 20.43 -41.05
C ASN A 160 -3.07 21.63 -40.19
N GLN A 161 -4.15 22.32 -40.58
CA GLN A 161 -4.76 23.42 -39.85
C GLN A 161 -6.19 23.07 -39.39
N LEU A 162 -6.47 21.77 -39.16
CA LEU A 162 -7.80 21.29 -38.85
C LEU A 162 -8.32 21.90 -37.54
N THR A 163 -9.44 22.58 -37.60
CA THR A 163 -10.21 23.04 -36.45
C THR A 163 -11.37 22.07 -36.12
N THR A 164 -11.79 21.29 -37.12
CA THR A 164 -12.83 20.25 -37.01
C THR A 164 -12.41 19.00 -37.77
N LEU A 165 -12.63 17.84 -37.12
CA LEU A 165 -12.40 16.52 -37.68
C LEU A 165 -13.57 15.61 -37.27
N VAL A 166 -14.34 15.11 -38.26
CA VAL A 166 -15.45 14.20 -38.03
C VAL A 166 -15.03 12.79 -38.35
N VAL A 167 -14.99 11.91 -37.32
CA VAL A 167 -14.62 10.49 -37.44
C VAL A 167 -15.67 9.56 -36.80
N GLU A 168 -16.81 10.12 -36.45
CA GLU A 168 -17.89 9.40 -35.76
C GLU A 168 -18.37 8.21 -36.61
N ASN A 169 -18.69 7.10 -35.90
CA ASN A 169 -19.26 5.89 -36.51
C ASN A 169 -18.34 5.16 -37.52
N LEU A 170 -17.07 5.44 -37.55
CA LEU A 170 -16.08 4.68 -38.34
C LEU A 170 -15.76 3.36 -37.63
N THR A 171 -16.66 2.40 -37.65
CA THR A 171 -16.58 1.16 -36.86
C THR A 171 -15.43 0.22 -37.21
N LYS A 172 -14.70 0.49 -38.28
CA LYS A 172 -13.48 -0.26 -38.68
C LYS A 172 -12.18 0.47 -38.41
N LEU A 173 -12.23 1.71 -37.92
CA LEU A 173 -11.04 2.51 -37.67
C LEU A 173 -10.22 1.85 -36.56
N GLU A 174 -8.97 1.53 -36.85
CA GLU A 174 -7.98 0.93 -35.95
C GLU A 174 -6.96 1.96 -35.44
N ALA A 175 -6.60 2.93 -36.31
CA ALA A 175 -5.61 3.93 -36.03
C ALA A 175 -6.02 5.33 -36.55
N LEU A 176 -5.92 6.34 -35.68
CA LEU A 176 -6.10 7.75 -36.00
C LEU A 176 -4.85 8.52 -35.60
N ASP A 177 -4.29 9.24 -36.57
CA ASP A 177 -3.19 10.17 -36.33
C ASP A 177 -3.61 11.56 -36.83
N CYS A 178 -3.95 12.44 -35.89
CA CYS A 178 -4.38 13.82 -36.14
C CYS A 178 -3.53 14.86 -35.36
N HIS A 179 -2.29 14.48 -35.00
CA HIS A 179 -1.42 15.37 -34.25
C HIS A 179 -1.08 16.64 -35.05
N SER A 180 -0.59 17.66 -34.36
CA SER A 180 -0.17 18.94 -34.98
C SER A 180 -1.28 19.53 -35.85
N ASN A 181 -2.39 19.86 -35.24
CA ASN A 181 -3.53 20.57 -35.83
C ASN A 181 -4.04 21.67 -34.86
N SER A 182 -5.23 22.19 -35.08
CA SER A 182 -5.88 23.22 -34.26
C SER A 182 -7.21 22.72 -33.65
N LEU A 183 -7.33 21.41 -33.40
CA LEU A 183 -8.53 20.80 -32.86
C LEU A 183 -8.77 21.25 -31.41
N THR A 184 -9.97 21.70 -31.10
CA THR A 184 -10.39 22.02 -29.71
C THR A 184 -11.21 20.91 -29.07
N ALA A 185 -11.73 20.00 -29.88
CA ALA A 185 -12.45 18.79 -29.46
C ALA A 185 -12.22 17.67 -30.48
N LEU A 186 -12.31 16.44 -30.02
CA LEU A 186 -12.25 15.24 -30.85
C LEU A 186 -13.34 14.26 -30.36
N ASN A 187 -14.34 14.03 -31.20
CA ASN A 187 -15.43 13.11 -30.89
C ASN A 187 -15.14 11.73 -31.48
N LEU A 188 -15.01 10.72 -30.62
CA LEU A 188 -14.74 9.32 -30.98
C LEU A 188 -15.96 8.43 -30.88
N THR A 189 -17.17 9.02 -30.73
CA THR A 189 -18.42 8.28 -30.58
C THR A 189 -18.67 7.36 -31.77
N GLY A 190 -19.09 6.13 -31.48
CA GLY A 190 -19.43 5.13 -32.51
C GLY A 190 -18.22 4.43 -33.14
N LEU A 191 -16.99 4.74 -32.73
CA LEU A 191 -15.85 3.86 -33.01
C LEU A 191 -16.03 2.55 -32.24
N SER A 192 -15.45 1.47 -32.74
CA SER A 192 -15.59 0.13 -32.12
C SER A 192 -14.34 -0.28 -31.34
N GLY A 193 -14.39 -1.43 -30.63
CA GLY A 193 -13.28 -2.00 -29.90
C GLY A 193 -12.06 -2.40 -30.73
N VAL A 194 -12.11 -2.30 -32.08
CA VAL A 194 -10.94 -2.45 -32.94
C VAL A 194 -10.03 -1.22 -32.95
N PHE A 195 -10.50 -0.07 -32.47
CA PHE A 195 -9.72 1.15 -32.33
C PHE A 195 -8.63 0.97 -31.28
N LYS A 196 -7.36 1.05 -31.72
CA LYS A 196 -6.20 0.69 -30.89
C LYS A 196 -5.14 1.77 -30.77
N LYS A 197 -5.08 2.70 -31.72
CA LYS A 197 -4.00 3.72 -31.75
C LYS A 197 -4.58 5.10 -31.97
N LEU A 198 -4.27 6.01 -31.06
CA LEU A 198 -4.64 7.42 -31.16
C LEU A 198 -3.41 8.29 -30.96
N ASP A 199 -3.11 9.13 -31.97
CA ASP A 199 -2.23 10.27 -31.81
C ASP A 199 -3.02 11.54 -32.11
N CYS A 200 -3.27 12.34 -31.09
CA CYS A 200 -3.92 13.63 -31.15
C CYS A 200 -3.06 14.73 -30.47
N GLY A 201 -1.77 14.49 -30.32
CA GLY A 201 -0.84 15.44 -29.72
C GLY A 201 -0.77 16.77 -30.48
N PHE A 202 -0.24 17.81 -29.83
CA PHE A 202 -0.08 19.15 -30.44
C PHE A 202 -1.38 19.69 -31.03
N ASN A 203 -2.41 19.80 -30.20
CA ASN A 203 -3.71 20.38 -30.49
C ASN A 203 -4.14 21.34 -29.36
N SER A 204 -5.42 21.68 -29.28
CA SER A 204 -5.99 22.48 -28.18
C SER A 204 -7.16 21.77 -27.51
N ILE A 205 -7.14 20.42 -27.46
CA ILE A 205 -8.22 19.59 -26.96
C ILE A 205 -8.31 19.74 -25.44
N ALA A 206 -9.49 20.13 -24.96
CA ALA A 206 -9.74 20.34 -23.53
C ALA A 206 -10.36 19.11 -22.84
N SER A 207 -10.98 18.22 -23.59
CA SER A 207 -11.54 16.96 -23.09
C SER A 207 -11.39 15.85 -24.12
N LEU A 208 -11.10 14.64 -23.68
CA LEU A 208 -10.93 13.45 -24.51
C LEU A 208 -11.49 12.25 -23.78
N ASP A 209 -12.47 11.59 -24.39
CA ASP A 209 -13.04 10.35 -23.87
C ASP A 209 -12.44 9.15 -24.62
N VAL A 210 -11.64 8.36 -23.91
CA VAL A 210 -11.08 7.10 -24.40
C VAL A 210 -11.59 5.90 -23.58
N THR A 211 -12.54 6.12 -22.68
CA THR A 211 -13.06 5.07 -21.78
C THR A 211 -13.71 3.88 -22.50
N PRO A 212 -14.34 4.02 -23.70
CA PRO A 212 -14.91 2.89 -24.43
C PRO A 212 -13.88 1.95 -25.05
N PHE A 213 -12.59 2.33 -25.09
CA PHE A 213 -11.57 1.61 -25.83
C PHE A 213 -10.59 0.90 -24.91
N ASP A 214 -9.84 -0.01 -25.51
CA ASP A 214 -8.67 -0.65 -24.91
C ASP A 214 -7.51 -0.48 -25.91
N LEU A 215 -6.87 0.70 -25.80
CA LEU A 215 -5.85 1.15 -26.72
C LEU A 215 -4.52 0.41 -26.49
N THR A 216 -3.68 0.38 -27.51
CA THR A 216 -2.27 -0.05 -27.38
C THR A 216 -1.30 1.13 -27.38
N SER A 217 -1.72 2.26 -27.93
CA SER A 217 -0.95 3.51 -27.95
C SER A 217 -1.87 4.72 -27.86
N LEU A 218 -1.56 5.61 -26.93
CA LEU A 218 -2.23 6.90 -26.76
C LEU A 218 -1.18 8.01 -26.65
N HIS A 219 -1.19 8.91 -27.63
CA HIS A 219 -0.38 10.12 -27.62
C HIS A 219 -1.32 11.32 -27.65
N CYS A 220 -1.42 12.03 -26.53
CA CYS A 220 -2.26 13.23 -26.39
C CYS A 220 -1.48 14.41 -25.77
N ALA A 221 -0.15 14.39 -25.90
CA ALA A 221 0.72 15.45 -25.39
C ALA A 221 0.46 16.80 -26.07
N PHE A 222 0.81 17.91 -25.40
CA PHE A 222 0.59 19.27 -25.90
C PHE A 222 -0.88 19.54 -26.24
N ASN A 223 -1.75 19.44 -25.23
CA ASN A 223 -3.16 19.76 -25.28
C ASN A 223 -3.57 20.58 -24.04
N GLN A 224 -4.88 20.67 -23.76
CA GLN A 224 -5.44 21.39 -22.62
C GLN A 224 -6.23 20.48 -21.69
N LEU A 225 -5.93 19.18 -21.67
CA LEU A 225 -6.65 18.19 -20.88
C LEU A 225 -6.47 18.45 -19.39
N SER A 226 -7.57 18.56 -18.65
CA SER A 226 -7.56 18.69 -17.19
C SER A 226 -7.92 17.38 -16.47
N VAL A 227 -8.61 16.47 -17.17
CA VAL A 227 -8.98 15.14 -16.71
C VAL A 227 -8.80 14.14 -17.85
N LEU A 228 -8.32 12.95 -17.54
CA LEU A 228 -8.26 11.82 -18.47
C LEU A 228 -8.47 10.51 -17.71
N GLU A 229 -9.54 9.80 -18.04
CA GLU A 229 -9.91 8.56 -17.38
C GLU A 229 -9.52 7.34 -18.23
N LEU A 230 -8.92 6.33 -17.60
CA LEU A 230 -8.33 5.15 -18.25
C LEU A 230 -8.80 3.81 -17.64
N PRO A 231 -10.11 3.61 -17.39
CA PRO A 231 -10.57 2.45 -16.62
C PRO A 231 -10.37 1.11 -17.33
N ASN A 232 -10.28 1.10 -18.67
CA ASN A 232 -10.30 -0.12 -19.49
C ASN A 232 -9.03 -0.33 -20.34
N GLN A 233 -7.94 0.38 -20.06
CA GLN A 233 -6.73 0.45 -20.89
C GLN A 233 -5.72 -0.68 -20.57
N ARG A 234 -6.18 -1.93 -20.52
CA ARG A 234 -5.33 -3.07 -20.09
C ARG A 234 -4.19 -3.40 -21.06
N ASN A 235 -4.34 -3.07 -22.34
CA ASN A 235 -3.34 -3.33 -23.38
C ASN A 235 -2.51 -2.08 -23.73
N LEU A 236 -2.67 -0.97 -23.03
CA LEU A 236 -1.95 0.26 -23.30
C LEU A 236 -0.46 0.08 -22.98
N GLN A 237 0.38 0.20 -24.01
CA GLN A 237 1.84 0.04 -23.91
C GLN A 237 2.59 1.37 -23.93
N LEU A 238 2.10 2.32 -24.73
CA LEU A 238 2.69 3.63 -24.91
C LEU A 238 1.67 4.71 -24.55
N PHE A 239 2.01 5.51 -23.55
CA PHE A 239 1.15 6.61 -23.11
C PHE A 239 1.96 7.88 -22.90
N GLU A 240 1.64 8.89 -23.69
CA GLU A 240 2.29 10.21 -23.62
C GLU A 240 1.21 11.29 -23.49
N CYS A 241 1.15 11.95 -22.33
CA CYS A 241 0.19 13.01 -22.01
C CYS A 241 0.88 14.25 -21.41
N TYR A 242 2.18 14.41 -21.66
CA TYR A 242 2.94 15.55 -21.18
C TYR A 242 2.48 16.88 -21.79
N ASN A 243 2.77 18.00 -21.12
CA ASN A 243 2.29 19.34 -21.53
C ASN A 243 0.77 19.41 -21.66
N ASN A 244 0.07 19.14 -20.54
CA ASN A 244 -1.37 19.27 -20.35
C ASN A 244 -1.67 19.96 -19.01
N ASN A 245 -2.91 19.94 -18.55
CA ASN A 245 -3.36 20.53 -17.29
C ASN A 245 -3.92 19.45 -16.32
N LEU A 246 -3.46 18.21 -16.44
CA LEU A 246 -3.96 17.09 -15.61
C LEU A 246 -3.62 17.34 -14.15
N THR A 247 -4.62 17.19 -13.27
CA THR A 247 -4.46 17.33 -11.81
C THR A 247 -4.25 16.00 -11.10
N THR A 248 -4.77 14.93 -11.67
CA THR A 248 -4.57 13.55 -11.23
C THR A 248 -4.41 12.66 -12.45
N LEU A 249 -3.67 11.58 -12.29
CA LEU A 249 -3.54 10.53 -13.31
C LEU A 249 -3.51 9.16 -12.65
N ASP A 250 -4.41 8.28 -13.10
CA ASP A 250 -4.49 6.90 -12.65
C ASP A 250 -4.29 5.94 -13.83
N VAL A 251 -3.18 5.21 -13.81
CA VAL A 251 -2.85 4.16 -14.77
C VAL A 251 -2.76 2.78 -14.10
N SER A 252 -3.36 2.61 -12.93
CA SER A 252 -3.35 1.34 -12.19
C SER A 252 -3.97 0.17 -12.97
N ASN A 253 -4.86 0.43 -13.91
CA ASN A 253 -5.43 -0.57 -14.82
C ASN A 253 -4.60 -0.84 -16.08
N CYS A 254 -3.54 -0.07 -16.32
CA CYS A 254 -2.71 -0.18 -17.53
C CYS A 254 -1.61 -1.23 -17.35
N ILE A 255 -2.00 -2.49 -17.22
CA ILE A 255 -1.13 -3.62 -16.85
C ILE A 255 -0.11 -4.05 -17.93
N ALA A 256 -0.13 -3.40 -19.09
CA ALA A 256 0.84 -3.63 -20.17
C ALA A 256 1.72 -2.39 -20.44
N LEU A 257 1.68 -1.36 -19.56
CA LEU A 257 2.28 -0.07 -19.81
C LEU A 257 3.81 -0.15 -19.76
N GLN A 258 4.46 0.17 -20.86
CA GLN A 258 5.93 0.18 -20.96
C GLN A 258 6.51 1.58 -20.90
N ARG A 259 5.77 2.57 -21.38
CA ARG A 259 6.17 3.97 -21.39
C ARG A 259 5.05 4.85 -20.87
N LEU A 260 5.37 5.64 -19.85
CA LEU A 260 4.52 6.70 -19.34
C LEU A 260 5.29 8.02 -19.30
N HIS A 261 4.85 9.01 -20.08
CA HIS A 261 5.35 10.37 -19.99
C HIS A 261 4.21 11.33 -19.67
N CYS A 262 4.16 11.83 -18.43
CA CYS A 262 3.18 12.79 -17.94
C CYS A 262 3.84 14.07 -17.38
N ASN A 263 5.04 14.39 -17.87
CA ASN A 263 5.77 15.59 -17.49
C ASN A 263 4.98 16.86 -17.80
N ASN A 264 5.29 17.95 -17.08
CA ASN A 264 4.72 19.27 -17.33
C ASN A 264 3.19 19.24 -17.35
N ASN A 265 2.61 18.88 -16.20
CA ASN A 265 1.20 18.90 -15.88
C ASN A 265 0.99 19.63 -14.53
N ALA A 266 -0.24 19.61 -14.02
CA ALA A 266 -0.61 20.15 -12.71
C ALA A 266 -0.89 19.04 -11.68
N LEU A 267 -0.24 17.88 -11.83
CA LEU A 267 -0.53 16.70 -11.01
C LEU A 267 -0.30 16.98 -9.53
N THR A 268 -1.26 16.61 -8.70
CA THR A 268 -1.17 16.52 -7.24
C THR A 268 -1.00 15.08 -6.79
N SER A 269 -1.50 14.13 -7.58
CA SER A 269 -1.35 12.69 -7.34
C SER A 269 -1.18 11.92 -8.64
N LEU A 270 -0.38 10.84 -8.58
CA LEU A 270 -0.10 9.93 -9.68
C LEU A 270 -0.20 8.49 -9.18
N PHE A 271 -1.02 7.67 -9.84
CA PHE A 271 -1.23 6.26 -9.47
C PHE A 271 -0.68 5.37 -10.60
N ILE A 272 0.47 4.74 -10.33
CA ILE A 272 1.17 3.83 -11.25
C ILE A 272 1.30 2.42 -10.71
N LYS A 273 0.54 2.07 -9.67
CA LYS A 273 0.51 0.71 -9.09
C LYS A 273 -0.26 -0.24 -10.02
N ASN A 274 0.38 -0.69 -11.09
CA ASN A 274 -0.20 -1.50 -12.17
C ASN A 274 0.39 -2.91 -12.31
N GLY A 275 1.31 -3.30 -11.41
CA GLY A 275 1.93 -4.62 -11.33
C GLY A 275 3.12 -4.83 -12.27
N ILE A 276 3.60 -3.79 -12.94
CA ILE A 276 4.75 -3.83 -13.84
C ILE A 276 5.63 -2.60 -13.62
N ALA A 277 6.91 -2.72 -13.99
CA ALA A 277 7.83 -1.59 -14.01
C ALA A 277 7.92 -1.02 -15.42
N GLU A 278 7.65 0.27 -15.58
CA GLU A 278 7.77 0.95 -16.85
C GLU A 278 9.23 1.05 -17.29
N ILE A 279 9.48 0.69 -18.55
CA ILE A 279 10.82 0.82 -19.17
C ILE A 279 11.23 2.30 -19.24
N SER A 280 10.26 3.21 -19.40
CA SER A 280 10.45 4.64 -19.45
C SER A 280 9.34 5.37 -18.72
N LEU A 281 9.68 5.96 -17.57
CA LEU A 281 8.77 6.73 -16.72
C LEU A 281 9.23 8.19 -16.62
N GLY A 282 8.34 9.13 -16.91
CA GLY A 282 8.59 10.56 -16.80
C GLY A 282 7.44 11.33 -16.20
N PHE A 283 7.66 12.02 -15.08
CA PHE A 283 6.68 12.86 -14.39
C PHE A 283 7.29 14.17 -13.84
N SER A 284 8.41 14.61 -14.41
CA SER A 284 9.04 15.89 -14.04
C SER A 284 8.13 17.08 -14.29
N SER A 285 8.46 18.25 -13.76
CA SER A 285 7.69 19.48 -13.97
C SER A 285 6.20 19.37 -13.57
N ASN A 286 5.93 18.68 -12.47
CA ASN A 286 4.66 18.65 -11.75
C ASN A 286 4.89 19.24 -10.34
N PRO A 287 4.97 20.56 -10.19
CA PRO A 287 5.45 21.20 -8.95
C PRO A 287 4.55 20.98 -7.74
N ASN A 288 3.30 20.60 -7.96
CA ASN A 288 2.32 20.33 -6.89
C ASN A 288 2.15 18.84 -6.60
N LEU A 289 2.99 17.97 -7.17
CA LEU A 289 2.88 16.52 -6.98
C LEU A 289 3.24 16.16 -5.54
N ALA A 290 2.21 15.83 -4.77
CA ALA A 290 2.31 15.51 -3.34
C ALA A 290 2.35 13.99 -3.08
N PHE A 291 1.83 13.18 -4.02
CA PHE A 291 1.72 11.75 -3.83
C PHE A 291 1.93 10.96 -5.13
N VAL A 292 2.71 9.88 -5.04
CA VAL A 292 2.82 8.86 -6.10
C VAL A 292 2.56 7.48 -5.50
N CYS A 293 1.55 6.80 -6.02
CA CYS A 293 1.27 5.41 -5.68
C CYS A 293 1.98 4.47 -6.63
N VAL A 294 2.81 3.57 -6.08
CA VAL A 294 3.66 2.65 -6.86
C VAL A 294 3.52 1.22 -6.39
N ASP A 295 3.97 0.26 -7.17
CA ASP A 295 4.20 -1.10 -6.70
C ASP A 295 5.40 -1.15 -5.73
N ASP A 296 5.36 -2.06 -4.76
CA ASP A 296 6.41 -2.17 -3.72
C ASP A 296 7.81 -2.37 -4.33
N ALA A 297 7.89 -3.08 -5.46
CA ALA A 297 9.15 -3.37 -6.16
C ALA A 297 9.78 -2.12 -6.81
N GLU A 298 8.98 -1.11 -7.16
CA GLU A 298 9.43 0.09 -7.86
C GLU A 298 9.71 1.26 -6.92
N MET A 299 9.31 1.17 -5.65
CA MET A 299 9.35 2.27 -4.69
C MET A 299 10.69 3.01 -4.66
N ASN A 300 11.80 2.27 -4.58
CA ASN A 300 13.13 2.85 -4.52
C ASN A 300 13.52 3.57 -5.82
N ALA A 301 13.15 3.02 -6.98
CA ALA A 301 13.45 3.59 -8.29
C ALA A 301 12.65 4.89 -8.51
N VAL A 302 11.36 4.89 -8.17
CA VAL A 302 10.49 6.05 -8.29
C VAL A 302 10.88 7.13 -7.28
N GLN A 303 11.30 6.77 -6.05
CA GLN A 303 11.82 7.71 -5.07
C GLN A 303 13.11 8.41 -5.56
N ALA A 304 14.02 7.66 -6.16
CA ALA A 304 15.24 8.22 -6.76
C ALA A 304 14.91 9.17 -7.91
N LEU A 305 13.94 8.81 -8.75
CA LEU A 305 13.47 9.63 -9.86
C LEU A 305 12.82 10.93 -9.37
N ALA A 306 11.92 10.87 -8.38
CA ALA A 306 11.29 12.03 -7.77
C ALA A 306 12.34 12.98 -7.16
N THR A 307 13.33 12.42 -6.47
CA THR A 307 14.46 13.20 -5.91
C THR A 307 15.24 13.92 -7.01
N SER A 308 15.51 13.24 -8.14
CA SER A 308 16.19 13.84 -9.29
C SER A 308 15.40 14.98 -9.93
N TYR A 309 14.08 14.98 -9.81
CA TYR A 309 13.19 16.04 -10.27
C TYR A 309 12.98 17.16 -9.24
N GLY A 310 13.59 17.05 -8.04
CA GLY A 310 13.44 18.02 -6.97
C GLY A 310 12.12 17.92 -6.19
N LEU A 311 11.39 16.83 -6.33
CA LEU A 311 10.10 16.57 -5.67
C LEU A 311 10.31 15.99 -4.27
N THR A 312 11.00 16.73 -3.39
CA THR A 312 11.39 16.25 -2.03
C THR A 312 10.22 16.16 -1.05
N ALA A 313 9.11 16.86 -1.35
CA ALA A 313 7.88 16.84 -0.54
C ALA A 313 6.81 15.88 -1.10
N CYS A 314 7.18 15.00 -2.04
CA CYS A 314 6.27 14.02 -2.63
C CYS A 314 6.34 12.71 -1.86
N ALA A 315 5.24 12.30 -1.22
CA ALA A 315 5.12 11.00 -0.57
C ALA A 315 5.01 9.90 -1.62
N ILE A 316 5.79 8.83 -1.46
CA ILE A 316 5.79 7.67 -2.36
C ILE A 316 5.57 6.42 -1.54
N ASN A 317 4.47 5.72 -1.79
CA ASN A 317 4.14 4.46 -1.13
C ASN A 317 3.15 3.65 -1.97
N SER A 318 2.83 2.42 -1.50
CA SER A 318 1.92 1.49 -2.18
C SER A 318 0.52 1.42 -1.55
N TYR A 319 0.19 2.30 -0.60
CA TYR A 319 -1.02 2.20 0.23
C TYR A 319 -2.27 2.86 -0.36
N CYS A 320 -2.26 3.25 -1.63
CA CYS A 320 -3.45 3.70 -2.35
C CYS A 320 -4.46 2.56 -2.61
N SER A 321 -3.98 1.31 -2.58
CA SER A 321 -4.81 0.11 -2.56
C SER A 321 -4.08 -0.98 -1.77
N PHE A 322 -4.85 -1.87 -1.14
CA PHE A 322 -4.29 -2.98 -0.34
C PHE A 322 -4.27 -4.31 -1.12
N VAL A 323 -4.59 -4.25 -2.39
CA VAL A 323 -4.40 -5.35 -3.35
C VAL A 323 -3.14 -5.09 -4.18
N PRO A 324 -2.49 -6.14 -4.73
CA PRO A 324 -1.38 -5.95 -5.65
C PRO A 324 -1.79 -5.16 -6.89
N GLY A 325 -0.84 -4.48 -7.51
CA GLY A 325 -1.01 -3.95 -8.85
C GLY A 325 -1.07 -5.07 -9.89
N GLY A 326 -1.71 -4.78 -11.03
CA GLY A 326 -1.77 -5.72 -12.15
C GLY A 326 -2.74 -6.88 -11.96
N GLY A 327 -2.44 -7.98 -12.64
CA GLY A 327 -3.22 -9.22 -12.51
C GLY A 327 -2.75 -10.04 -11.31
N TYR A 328 -3.68 -10.54 -10.51
CA TYR A 328 -3.42 -11.43 -9.38
C TYR A 328 -4.53 -12.46 -9.24
N ASN A 329 -4.26 -13.54 -8.50
CA ASN A 329 -5.26 -14.49 -8.05
C ASN A 329 -5.47 -14.31 -6.55
N THR A 330 -6.56 -14.85 -6.02
CA THR A 330 -6.91 -14.73 -4.60
C THR A 330 -7.09 -16.13 -4.01
N ILE A 331 -6.47 -16.37 -2.86
CA ILE A 331 -6.79 -17.51 -2.01
C ILE A 331 -7.48 -16.96 -0.77
N TYR A 332 -8.70 -17.41 -0.51
CA TYR A 332 -9.46 -17.07 0.68
C TYR A 332 -9.47 -18.24 1.64
N GLY A 333 -8.77 -18.10 2.77
CA GLY A 333 -8.71 -19.11 3.83
C GLY A 333 -9.71 -18.81 4.95
N LEU A 334 -10.46 -19.80 5.39
CA LEU A 334 -11.35 -19.75 6.55
C LEU A 334 -10.79 -20.62 7.66
N VAL A 335 -10.92 -20.18 8.92
CA VAL A 335 -10.53 -20.96 10.10
C VAL A 335 -11.67 -20.96 11.09
N ASN A 336 -12.15 -22.18 11.43
CA ASN A 336 -13.22 -22.38 12.40
C ASN A 336 -12.75 -23.28 13.54
N PHE A 337 -13.34 -23.10 14.72
CA PHE A 337 -13.14 -23.95 15.88
C PHE A 337 -14.33 -24.92 16.03
N ASP A 338 -14.06 -26.19 15.87
CA ASP A 338 -14.99 -27.28 16.09
C ASP A 338 -15.10 -27.55 17.62
N LYS A 339 -16.10 -26.95 18.25
CA LYS A 339 -16.27 -26.98 19.69
C LYS A 339 -16.84 -28.29 20.22
N ASN A 340 -17.52 -29.06 19.37
CA ASN A 340 -18.21 -30.29 19.71
C ASN A 340 -17.52 -31.56 19.14
N ASN A 341 -16.45 -31.36 18.34
CA ASN A 341 -15.62 -32.39 17.74
C ASN A 341 -16.41 -33.33 16.81
N ASP A 342 -17.37 -32.76 16.06
CA ASP A 342 -18.17 -33.48 15.05
C ASP A 342 -17.79 -33.11 13.60
N GLY A 343 -16.81 -32.24 13.44
CA GLY A 343 -16.32 -31.66 12.19
C GLY A 343 -16.91 -30.26 11.94
N CYS A 344 -16.09 -29.33 11.39
CA CYS A 344 -16.53 -27.95 11.26
C CYS A 344 -17.76 -27.80 10.35
N ASP A 345 -18.79 -27.20 10.90
CA ASP A 345 -20.05 -26.88 10.24
C ASP A 345 -20.48 -25.40 10.47
N ALA A 346 -21.71 -25.07 10.10
CA ALA A 346 -22.23 -23.71 10.22
C ALA A 346 -22.49 -23.24 11.67
N ASN A 347 -22.45 -24.14 12.64
CA ASN A 347 -22.66 -23.86 14.08
C ASN A 347 -21.36 -23.63 14.82
N ASP A 348 -20.23 -23.81 14.13
CA ASP A 348 -18.90 -23.66 14.70
C ASP A 348 -18.43 -22.21 14.70
N ILE A 349 -17.41 -21.96 15.50
CA ILE A 349 -16.99 -20.59 15.80
C ILE A 349 -15.91 -20.16 14.81
N PRO A 350 -16.14 -19.12 13.99
CA PRO A 350 -15.06 -18.53 13.20
C PRO A 350 -14.01 -17.94 14.14
N LEU A 351 -12.76 -18.33 13.98
CA LEU A 351 -11.65 -17.82 14.76
C LEU A 351 -11.07 -16.56 14.14
N LYS A 352 -10.56 -15.65 14.98
CA LYS A 352 -9.81 -14.45 14.58
C LYS A 352 -8.39 -14.52 15.11
N ASN A 353 -7.52 -13.73 14.48
CA ASN A 353 -6.11 -13.61 14.88
C ASN A 353 -5.33 -14.94 14.86
N ILE A 354 -5.78 -15.92 14.07
CA ILE A 354 -5.00 -17.12 13.78
C ILE A 354 -4.01 -16.80 12.66
N ARG A 355 -2.76 -17.11 12.90
CA ARG A 355 -1.69 -16.94 11.92
C ARG A 355 -1.89 -17.92 10.75
N MET A 356 -1.83 -17.41 9.53
CA MET A 356 -1.93 -18.16 8.29
C MET A 356 -0.67 -17.91 7.45
N ASN A 357 0.03 -18.95 7.08
CA ASN A 357 1.19 -18.88 6.22
C ASN A 357 0.83 -19.31 4.79
N LEU A 358 1.34 -18.56 3.80
CA LEU A 358 1.33 -18.91 2.39
C LEU A 358 2.76 -19.18 1.95
N ASN A 359 3.07 -20.36 1.46
CA ASN A 359 4.39 -20.72 0.94
C ASN A 359 4.32 -20.94 -0.58
N ASP A 360 5.24 -20.34 -1.35
CA ASP A 360 5.37 -20.46 -2.80
C ASP A 360 6.49 -21.43 -3.24
N GLY A 361 7.04 -22.18 -2.29
CA GLY A 361 8.19 -23.07 -2.48
C GLY A 361 9.55 -22.41 -2.16
N THR A 362 9.61 -21.09 -2.12
CA THR A 362 10.82 -20.29 -1.78
C THR A 362 10.59 -19.33 -0.64
N ASN A 363 9.47 -18.62 -0.66
CA ASN A 363 9.15 -17.57 0.31
C ASN A 363 7.90 -17.95 1.11
N THR A 364 7.78 -17.38 2.29
CA THR A 364 6.58 -17.49 3.12
C THR A 364 6.02 -16.11 3.42
N GLY A 365 4.85 -15.83 2.88
CA GLY A 365 4.01 -14.71 3.28
C GLY A 365 3.11 -15.12 4.45
N THR A 366 2.78 -14.19 5.31
CA THR A 366 1.91 -14.43 6.47
C THR A 366 0.82 -13.39 6.58
N THR A 367 -0.36 -13.81 7.00
CA THR A 367 -1.45 -12.92 7.44
C THR A 367 -2.11 -13.49 8.69
N PHE A 368 -2.90 -12.68 9.39
CA PHE A 368 -3.81 -13.13 10.43
C PHE A 368 -5.24 -13.01 9.91
N ASN A 369 -6.09 -13.99 10.26
CA ASN A 369 -7.47 -13.94 9.83
C ASN A 369 -8.30 -12.91 10.62
N ALA A 370 -9.32 -12.38 9.97
CA ALA A 370 -10.22 -11.38 10.52
C ALA A 370 -11.30 -12.02 11.43
N VAL A 371 -12.16 -11.18 12.00
CA VAL A 371 -13.24 -11.58 12.92
C VAL A 371 -14.19 -12.64 12.35
N ASN A 372 -14.37 -12.68 11.03
CA ASN A 372 -15.22 -13.66 10.34
C ASN A 372 -14.49 -14.98 10.02
N GLY A 373 -13.30 -15.19 10.55
CA GLY A 373 -12.47 -16.37 10.27
C GLY A 373 -11.71 -16.32 8.96
N GLY A 374 -11.87 -15.27 8.16
CA GLY A 374 -11.32 -15.15 6.81
C GLY A 374 -9.95 -14.50 6.75
N ALA A 375 -9.10 -15.02 5.88
CA ALA A 375 -7.81 -14.45 5.51
C ALA A 375 -7.68 -14.42 3.99
N PHE A 376 -7.09 -13.36 3.44
CA PHE A 376 -6.85 -13.21 2.01
C PHE A 376 -5.35 -13.29 1.69
N PHE A 377 -5.03 -14.03 0.65
CA PHE A 377 -3.71 -14.00 0.03
C PHE A 377 -3.86 -13.65 -1.45
N TYR A 378 -3.02 -12.75 -1.90
CA TYR A 378 -2.92 -12.37 -3.31
C TYR A 378 -1.69 -13.02 -3.92
N THR A 379 -1.86 -13.72 -5.04
CA THR A 379 -0.81 -14.55 -5.64
C THR A 379 -0.69 -14.31 -7.14
N ASN A 380 0.50 -14.55 -7.68
CA ASN A 380 0.75 -14.65 -9.12
C ASN A 380 0.43 -16.07 -9.64
N ALA A 381 0.93 -16.43 -10.82
CA ALA A 381 1.00 -17.81 -11.29
C ALA A 381 1.99 -18.60 -10.41
N GLY A 382 1.70 -19.87 -10.15
CA GLY A 382 2.58 -20.76 -9.38
C GLY A 382 1.81 -21.74 -8.52
N ASP A 383 2.59 -22.47 -7.71
CA ASP A 383 2.11 -23.42 -6.72
C ASP A 383 2.21 -22.79 -5.33
N PHE A 384 1.14 -22.88 -4.56
CA PHE A 384 1.05 -22.27 -3.25
C PHE A 384 0.53 -23.26 -2.21
N THR A 385 1.05 -23.17 -1.00
CA THR A 385 0.58 -23.97 0.15
C THR A 385 0.16 -23.04 1.26
N VAL A 386 -1.07 -23.18 1.73
CA VAL A 386 -1.62 -22.43 2.88
C VAL A 386 -1.63 -23.32 4.10
N THR A 387 -1.15 -22.81 5.24
CA THR A 387 -1.02 -23.53 6.50
C THR A 387 -1.42 -22.63 7.67
N PRO A 388 -2.36 -23.00 8.54
CA PRO A 388 -2.60 -22.31 9.80
C PRO A 388 -1.50 -22.63 10.82
N VAL A 389 -1.13 -21.64 11.63
CA VAL A 389 -0.11 -21.79 12.69
C VAL A 389 -0.73 -21.38 14.02
N LEU A 390 -0.78 -22.31 14.95
CA LEU A 390 -1.34 -22.10 16.28
C LEU A 390 -0.23 -21.80 17.28
N GLU A 391 -0.54 -21.02 18.31
CA GLU A 391 0.36 -20.71 19.42
C GLU A 391 0.70 -22.00 20.21
N ASN A 392 -0.32 -22.81 20.52
CA ASN A 392 -0.20 -24.09 21.23
C ASN A 392 -0.59 -25.25 20.31
N PRO A 393 0.25 -25.64 19.34
CA PRO A 393 -0.13 -26.62 18.33
C PRO A 393 -0.40 -28.03 18.89
N SER A 394 0.12 -28.36 20.08
CA SER A 394 -0.14 -29.63 20.74
C SER A 394 -1.53 -29.74 21.36
N TYR A 395 -2.20 -28.60 21.62
CA TYR A 395 -3.54 -28.57 22.24
C TYR A 395 -4.66 -28.85 21.22
N PHE A 396 -4.36 -28.73 19.94
CA PHE A 396 -5.38 -28.78 18.91
C PHE A 396 -4.98 -29.66 17.73
N ASN A 397 -5.98 -30.32 17.16
CA ASN A 397 -5.88 -30.98 15.87
C ASN A 397 -6.39 -30.07 14.79
N VAL A 398 -5.64 -29.94 13.68
CA VAL A 398 -6.05 -29.18 12.52
C VAL A 398 -6.41 -30.15 11.40
N SER A 399 -7.66 -30.16 10.95
CA SER A 399 -8.06 -30.94 9.77
C SER A 399 -7.65 -30.20 8.51
N ALA A 400 -7.03 -30.93 7.59
CA ALA A 400 -6.18 -30.44 6.55
C ALA A 400 -5.06 -29.55 7.12
N THR A 401 -3.93 -30.16 7.49
CA THR A 401 -2.77 -29.45 8.04
C THR A 401 -2.18 -28.43 7.07
N ALA A 402 -2.41 -28.62 5.77
CA ALA A 402 -2.05 -27.68 4.69
C ALA A 402 -2.96 -27.92 3.48
N ASN A 403 -3.24 -26.88 2.73
CA ASN A 403 -3.96 -26.97 1.44
C ASN A 403 -3.12 -26.32 0.33
N THR A 404 -3.09 -26.99 -0.83
CA THR A 404 -2.27 -26.58 -1.99
C THR A 404 -3.13 -26.04 -3.12
N PHE A 405 -2.60 -25.04 -3.83
CA PHE A 405 -3.26 -24.33 -4.90
C PHE A 405 -2.28 -24.21 -6.09
N ASN A 406 -2.80 -24.36 -7.32
CA ASN A 406 -2.05 -24.09 -8.53
C ASN A 406 -2.79 -23.07 -9.39
N PHE A 407 -2.05 -22.04 -9.84
CA PHE A 407 -2.54 -21.04 -10.78
C PHE A 407 -1.60 -20.98 -12.00
N ALA A 408 -2.14 -21.31 -13.19
CA ALA A 408 -1.36 -21.28 -14.42
C ALA A 408 -1.01 -19.84 -14.87
N ALA A 409 -1.79 -18.84 -14.46
CA ALA A 409 -1.59 -17.43 -14.78
C ALA A 409 -2.21 -16.55 -13.68
N ALA A 410 -1.76 -15.28 -13.60
CA ALA A 410 -2.38 -14.24 -12.78
C ALA A 410 -3.61 -13.68 -13.52
N SER A 411 -4.75 -14.35 -13.40
CA SER A 411 -5.95 -14.12 -14.25
C SER A 411 -7.20 -13.73 -13.48
N GLY A 412 -7.07 -13.35 -12.19
CA GLY A 412 -8.19 -12.94 -11.34
C GLY A 412 -8.99 -14.14 -10.79
N LEU A 413 -8.42 -15.33 -10.79
CA LEU A 413 -9.07 -16.51 -10.22
C LEU A 413 -9.11 -16.40 -8.70
N SER A 414 -10.21 -16.86 -8.10
CA SER A 414 -10.37 -16.96 -6.66
C SER A 414 -10.62 -18.40 -6.27
N GLN A 415 -9.86 -18.89 -5.28
CA GLN A 415 -10.05 -20.21 -4.67
C GLN A 415 -10.24 -20.05 -3.16
N THR A 416 -11.08 -20.90 -2.57
CA THR A 416 -11.38 -20.88 -1.13
C THR A 416 -10.92 -22.18 -0.49
N THR A 417 -10.41 -22.06 0.73
CA THR A 417 -10.08 -23.21 1.59
C THR A 417 -10.59 -22.98 3.00
N SER A 418 -10.80 -24.05 3.73
CA SER A 418 -11.19 -23.99 5.15
C SER A 418 -10.30 -24.92 5.97
N PHE A 419 -10.01 -24.47 7.18
CA PHE A 419 -9.30 -25.24 8.20
C PHE A 419 -10.20 -25.38 9.41
N CYS A 420 -10.32 -26.61 9.89
CA CYS A 420 -11.09 -26.95 11.07
C CYS A 420 -10.14 -27.25 12.22
N ILE A 421 -10.26 -26.53 13.33
CA ILE A 421 -9.43 -26.67 14.51
C ILE A 421 -10.30 -27.36 15.60
N ALA A 422 -9.95 -28.57 16.01
CA ALA A 422 -10.64 -29.33 17.03
C ALA A 422 -9.74 -29.49 18.26
N PRO A 423 -10.31 -29.64 19.49
CA PRO A 423 -9.56 -29.93 20.68
C PRO A 423 -8.75 -31.26 20.58
N ASN A 424 -7.50 -31.23 21.05
CA ASN A 424 -6.66 -32.40 21.20
C ASN A 424 -6.41 -32.64 22.69
N GLY A 425 -7.40 -33.23 23.36
CA GLY A 425 -7.35 -33.42 24.81
C GLY A 425 -7.98 -32.28 25.60
N THR A 426 -7.76 -32.31 26.91
CA THR A 426 -8.24 -31.28 27.85
C THR A 426 -7.08 -30.46 28.33
N HIS A 427 -7.03 -29.19 27.90
CA HIS A 427 -6.01 -28.26 28.28
C HIS A 427 -6.66 -27.00 28.87
N HIS A 428 -6.16 -26.55 30.01
CA HIS A 428 -6.58 -25.38 30.73
C HIS A 428 -5.44 -24.35 30.66
N ASP A 429 -5.64 -23.23 29.94
CA ASP A 429 -4.61 -22.22 29.72
C ASP A 429 -5.31 -20.89 29.47
N VAL A 430 -5.14 -19.93 30.36
CA VAL A 430 -5.62 -18.55 30.21
C VAL A 430 -4.47 -17.59 30.40
N GLU A 431 -4.46 -16.49 29.66
CA GLU A 431 -3.47 -15.42 29.81
C GLU A 431 -4.12 -14.08 30.14
N VAL A 432 -3.37 -13.20 30.80
CA VAL A 432 -3.75 -11.80 31.01
C VAL A 432 -2.59 -10.88 30.67
N VAL A 433 -2.89 -9.79 29.95
CA VAL A 433 -1.95 -8.70 29.62
C VAL A 433 -2.59 -7.40 30.01
N MET A 434 -1.81 -6.44 30.49
CA MET A 434 -2.27 -5.10 30.83
C MET A 434 -1.67 -4.09 29.85
N VAL A 435 -2.53 -3.25 29.25
CA VAL A 435 -2.14 -2.25 28.27
C VAL A 435 -2.47 -0.86 28.80
N PRO A 436 -1.52 0.08 28.87
CA PRO A 436 -1.84 1.46 29.16
C PRO A 436 -2.54 2.09 27.95
N MET A 437 -3.80 2.52 28.13
CA MET A 437 -4.56 3.21 27.08
C MET A 437 -4.28 4.71 27.08
N THR A 438 -3.77 5.23 28.20
CA THR A 438 -3.31 6.59 28.36
C THR A 438 -2.09 6.61 29.26
N VAL A 439 -1.22 7.60 29.10
CA VAL A 439 -0.09 7.83 30.00
C VAL A 439 -0.54 8.24 31.39
N ALA A 440 0.20 7.86 32.43
CA ALA A 440 -0.01 8.36 33.77
C ALA A 440 0.61 9.75 33.93
N ARG A 441 -0.21 10.72 34.37
CA ARG A 441 0.19 12.11 34.61
C ARG A 441 -0.26 12.54 35.99
N PRO A 442 0.57 13.29 36.76
CA PRO A 442 0.20 13.72 38.12
C PRO A 442 -1.11 14.51 38.13
N GLY A 443 -2.08 14.04 38.92
CA GLY A 443 -3.40 14.67 39.08
C GLY A 443 -4.42 14.35 37.99
N PHE A 444 -4.09 13.53 36.97
CA PHE A 444 -5.01 13.17 35.91
C PHE A 444 -5.45 11.71 36.04
N GLU A 445 -6.46 11.36 35.25
CA GLU A 445 -6.91 9.97 35.10
C GLU A 445 -6.05 9.23 34.08
N ALA A 446 -5.73 7.98 34.41
CA ALA A 446 -5.06 7.04 33.53
C ALA A 446 -5.94 5.81 33.34
N VAL A 447 -6.02 5.31 32.09
CA VAL A 447 -6.84 4.17 31.72
C VAL A 447 -5.95 2.99 31.37
N TYR A 448 -6.24 1.85 31.96
CA TYR A 448 -5.56 0.58 31.78
C TYR A 448 -6.53 -0.47 31.25
N ARG A 449 -6.16 -1.12 30.15
CA ARG A 449 -6.93 -2.22 29.57
C ARG A 449 -6.38 -3.56 30.02
N LEU A 450 -7.21 -4.35 30.71
CA LEU A 450 -6.92 -5.75 31.01
C LEU A 450 -7.43 -6.59 29.83
N VAL A 451 -6.51 -7.21 29.12
CA VAL A 451 -6.79 -8.13 28.00
C VAL A 451 -6.60 -9.54 28.50
N TYR A 452 -7.63 -10.38 28.46
CA TYR A 452 -7.51 -11.76 28.87
C TYR A 452 -8.09 -12.72 27.84
N LYS A 453 -7.43 -13.87 27.68
CA LYS A 453 -7.70 -14.83 26.61
C LYS A 453 -7.70 -16.26 27.15
N ASN A 454 -8.55 -17.09 26.58
CA ASN A 454 -8.50 -18.53 26.76
C ASN A 454 -7.68 -19.16 25.63
N LYS A 455 -6.51 -19.71 25.94
CA LYS A 455 -5.63 -20.43 25.01
C LYS A 455 -5.79 -21.94 25.08
N GLY A 456 -6.56 -22.42 26.06
CA GLY A 456 -6.87 -23.83 26.27
C GLY A 456 -7.98 -24.36 25.36
N THR A 457 -8.28 -25.62 25.53
CA THR A 457 -9.30 -26.34 24.75
C THR A 457 -10.68 -26.38 25.41
N GLN A 458 -10.77 -25.98 26.67
CA GLN A 458 -12.01 -26.03 27.46
C GLN A 458 -12.59 -24.65 27.67
N VAL A 459 -13.92 -24.58 27.80
CA VAL A 459 -14.59 -23.34 28.21
C VAL A 459 -14.15 -23.01 29.63
N ALA A 460 -13.62 -21.83 29.85
CA ALA A 460 -13.09 -21.41 31.13
C ALA A 460 -14.05 -20.47 31.88
N SER A 461 -14.09 -20.63 33.20
CA SER A 461 -14.72 -19.65 34.09
C SER A 461 -13.81 -19.44 35.29
N GLY A 462 -13.71 -18.23 35.78
CA GLY A 462 -12.73 -17.90 36.79
C GLY A 462 -12.81 -16.49 37.31
N THR A 463 -11.69 -16.00 37.80
CA THR A 463 -11.56 -14.66 38.39
C THR A 463 -10.39 -13.91 37.76
N LEU A 464 -10.62 -12.66 37.41
CA LEU A 464 -9.60 -11.69 37.03
C LEU A 464 -9.43 -10.71 38.20
N ASN A 465 -8.23 -10.58 38.71
CA ASN A 465 -7.88 -9.68 39.80
C ASN A 465 -6.96 -8.56 39.26
N PHE A 466 -7.15 -7.37 39.74
CA PHE A 466 -6.33 -6.21 39.45
C PHE A 466 -5.96 -5.54 40.78
N SER A 467 -4.68 -5.21 40.95
CA SER A 467 -4.20 -4.53 42.17
C SER A 467 -3.25 -3.39 41.82
N TYR A 468 -3.31 -2.36 42.63
CA TYR A 468 -2.57 -1.11 42.50
C TYR A 468 -2.28 -0.52 43.88
N ASP A 469 -1.36 0.43 43.98
CA ASP A 469 -1.07 1.11 45.24
C ASP A 469 -2.10 2.24 45.47
N GLU A 470 -3.07 2.00 46.35
CA GLU A 470 -4.10 2.94 46.75
C GLU A 470 -3.56 4.23 47.40
N ALA A 471 -2.32 4.20 47.88
CA ALA A 471 -1.73 5.41 48.45
C ALA A 471 -1.44 6.47 47.39
N VAL A 472 -1.20 6.06 46.15
CA VAL A 472 -0.81 6.96 45.02
C VAL A 472 -1.79 6.93 43.86
N LEU A 473 -2.76 6.01 43.85
CA LEU A 473 -3.74 5.78 42.79
C LEU A 473 -5.14 5.60 43.39
N ASP A 474 -6.12 6.36 42.97
CA ASP A 474 -7.53 6.20 43.36
C ASP A 474 -8.30 5.48 42.26
N TYR A 475 -9.12 4.49 42.63
CA TYR A 475 -10.08 3.86 41.70
C TYR A 475 -11.20 4.83 41.30
N VAL A 476 -11.40 5.03 39.99
CA VAL A 476 -12.47 5.88 39.45
C VAL A 476 -13.62 5.02 38.91
N SER A 477 -13.31 4.14 37.94
CA SER A 477 -14.34 3.33 37.28
C SER A 477 -13.72 2.15 36.52
N ALA A 478 -14.57 1.23 36.07
CA ALA A 478 -14.20 0.25 35.06
C ALA A 478 -15.34 0.09 34.04
N SER A 479 -15.00 -0.39 32.83
CA SER A 479 -15.97 -0.66 31.74
C SER A 479 -16.95 -1.79 32.08
N LEU A 480 -16.58 -2.66 33.02
CA LEU A 480 -17.41 -3.71 33.59
C LEU A 480 -17.45 -3.55 35.11
N THR A 481 -18.64 -3.60 35.71
CA THR A 481 -18.78 -3.52 37.17
C THR A 481 -18.00 -4.64 37.86
N SER A 482 -17.13 -4.31 38.81
CA SER A 482 -16.37 -5.26 39.59
C SER A 482 -17.27 -6.09 40.53
N ASN A 483 -16.95 -7.38 40.71
CA ASN A 483 -17.63 -8.25 41.68
C ASN A 483 -17.17 -7.95 43.10
N ALA A 484 -15.94 -7.53 43.30
CA ALA A 484 -15.44 -7.04 44.57
C ALA A 484 -14.49 -5.86 44.30
N LEU A 485 -14.62 -4.82 45.13
CA LEU A 485 -13.76 -3.65 45.13
C LEU A 485 -13.33 -3.41 46.59
N THR A 486 -12.05 -3.39 46.81
CA THR A 486 -11.40 -3.11 48.09
C THR A 486 -10.34 -2.02 47.90
N SER A 487 -9.79 -1.48 49.00
CA SER A 487 -8.65 -0.58 48.90
C SER A 487 -7.51 -1.22 48.15
N GLY A 488 -7.08 -0.62 47.03
CA GLY A 488 -5.98 -1.08 46.17
C GLY A 488 -6.26 -2.34 45.33
N ALA A 489 -7.50 -2.84 45.25
CA ALA A 489 -7.79 -3.99 44.42
C ALA A 489 -9.23 -4.05 43.91
N ALA A 490 -9.40 -4.52 42.68
CA ALA A 490 -10.68 -4.82 42.06
C ALA A 490 -10.65 -6.24 41.47
N SER A 491 -11.79 -6.94 41.47
CA SER A 491 -11.89 -8.27 40.86
C SER A 491 -13.18 -8.46 40.07
N TRP A 492 -13.10 -9.28 39.04
CA TRP A 492 -14.21 -9.65 38.16
C TRP A 492 -14.27 -11.17 37.98
N ASN A 493 -15.47 -11.70 38.05
CA ASN A 493 -15.70 -13.09 37.68
C ASN A 493 -16.00 -13.17 36.20
N PHE A 494 -15.25 -13.95 35.46
CA PHE A 494 -15.60 -14.30 34.08
C PHE A 494 -16.25 -15.68 34.02
N ILE A 495 -17.21 -15.83 33.13
CA ILE A 495 -17.92 -17.07 32.87
C ILE A 495 -17.94 -17.35 31.38
N ASN A 496 -17.90 -18.64 31.03
CA ASN A 496 -18.04 -19.12 29.66
C ASN A 496 -17.07 -18.42 28.67
N LEU A 497 -15.81 -18.24 29.05
CA LEU A 497 -14.77 -17.80 28.15
C LEU A 497 -14.41 -18.95 27.22
N LEU A 498 -14.79 -18.84 25.95
CA LEU A 498 -14.61 -19.90 24.96
C LEU A 498 -13.13 -20.03 24.56
N PRO A 499 -12.67 -21.20 24.07
CA PRO A 499 -11.36 -21.33 23.46
C PRO A 499 -11.12 -20.27 22.39
N PHE A 500 -9.91 -19.69 22.36
CA PHE A 500 -9.50 -18.56 21.52
C PHE A 500 -10.20 -17.23 21.78
N GLU A 501 -11.20 -17.17 22.66
CA GLU A 501 -11.90 -15.94 22.98
C GLU A 501 -11.02 -14.99 23.80
N THR A 502 -10.96 -13.73 23.36
CA THR A 502 -10.30 -12.60 24.06
C THR A 502 -11.39 -11.65 24.55
N ARG A 503 -11.32 -11.23 25.82
CA ARG A 503 -12.15 -10.19 26.41
C ARG A 503 -11.29 -9.08 26.99
N VAL A 504 -11.88 -7.91 27.19
CA VAL A 504 -11.20 -6.73 27.73
C VAL A 504 -12.01 -6.08 28.83
N ILE A 505 -11.30 -5.48 29.81
CA ILE A 505 -11.87 -4.60 30.82
C ILE A 505 -10.99 -3.37 30.92
N ASP A 506 -11.57 -2.19 30.69
CA ASP A 506 -10.87 -0.92 30.88
C ASP A 506 -11.08 -0.46 32.34
N VAL A 507 -10.00 -0.12 33.02
CA VAL A 507 -9.98 0.38 34.40
C VAL A 507 -9.42 1.79 34.39
N THR A 508 -10.13 2.73 34.98
CA THR A 508 -9.70 4.13 35.14
C THR A 508 -9.25 4.37 36.57
N LEU A 509 -8.02 4.82 36.72
CA LEU A 509 -7.43 5.25 37.98
C LEU A 509 -7.09 6.74 37.91
N ARG A 510 -7.18 7.44 39.02
CA ARG A 510 -6.71 8.83 39.19
C ARG A 510 -5.35 8.80 39.86
N VAL A 511 -4.36 9.45 39.26
CA VAL A 511 -3.01 9.58 39.79
C VAL A 511 -2.97 10.74 40.76
N ASN A 512 -2.31 10.57 41.92
CA ASN A 512 -2.13 11.65 42.89
C ASN A 512 -1.43 12.88 42.30
N THR A 513 -1.72 14.04 42.85
CA THR A 513 -1.06 15.29 42.47
C THR A 513 0.33 15.39 43.13
N PRO A 514 1.22 16.26 42.63
CA PRO A 514 2.52 16.55 43.31
C PRO A 514 2.35 17.19 44.72
N THR A 515 1.15 17.65 45.06
CA THR A 515 0.83 18.22 46.37
C THR A 515 0.07 17.27 47.29
N ALA A 516 -0.28 16.08 46.82
CA ALA A 516 -0.92 15.04 47.62
C ALA A 516 0.06 14.42 48.62
N SER A 517 -0.42 13.60 49.53
CA SER A 517 0.41 12.82 50.46
C SER A 517 -0.07 11.36 50.46
N PRO A 518 0.72 10.46 49.84
CA PRO A 518 1.98 10.64 49.09
C PRO A 518 1.81 11.43 47.79
N ALA A 519 2.82 12.22 47.45
CA ALA A 519 2.90 12.92 46.18
C ALA A 519 3.31 11.98 45.03
N VAL A 520 2.81 12.27 43.83
CA VAL A 520 3.29 11.59 42.58
C VAL A 520 3.86 12.67 41.66
N ASN A 521 5.07 12.44 41.18
CA ASN A 521 5.83 13.38 40.36
C ASN A 521 6.23 12.75 39.04
N ASP A 522 6.71 13.59 38.10
CA ASP A 522 7.35 13.14 36.87
C ASP A 522 8.53 12.19 37.15
N GLY A 523 8.58 11.06 36.45
CA GLY A 523 9.59 10.04 36.61
C GLY A 523 9.29 8.97 37.69
N ASP A 524 8.26 9.14 38.51
CA ASP A 524 7.84 8.10 39.46
C ASP A 524 7.31 6.86 38.72
N ILE A 525 7.45 5.67 39.34
CA ILE A 525 6.98 4.41 38.76
C ILE A 525 5.73 3.94 39.52
N LEU A 526 4.64 3.76 38.81
CA LEU A 526 3.41 3.17 39.31
C LEU A 526 3.40 1.67 38.99
N VAL A 527 3.29 0.84 40.03
CA VAL A 527 3.26 -0.61 39.90
C VAL A 527 1.82 -1.11 39.91
N LEU A 528 1.42 -1.76 38.81
CA LEU A 528 0.10 -2.34 38.66
C LEU A 528 0.26 -3.85 38.41
N ASN A 529 -0.69 -4.65 38.90
CA ASN A 529 -0.65 -6.09 38.75
C ASN A 529 -2.03 -6.62 38.33
N ALA A 530 -2.04 -7.46 37.30
CA ALA A 530 -3.22 -8.22 36.90
C ALA A 530 -2.94 -9.71 37.07
N ALA A 531 -3.94 -10.46 37.54
CA ALA A 531 -3.84 -11.90 37.71
C ALA A 531 -5.15 -12.59 37.33
N ILE A 532 -5.06 -13.68 36.56
CA ILE A 532 -6.21 -14.49 36.14
C ILE A 532 -6.10 -15.87 36.71
N ALA A 533 -7.24 -16.49 37.11
CA ALA A 533 -7.29 -17.85 37.60
C ALA A 533 -8.56 -18.55 37.13
N ILE A 534 -8.46 -19.84 36.81
CA ILE A 534 -9.58 -20.69 36.42
C ILE A 534 -10.13 -21.39 37.68
N ASN A 535 -11.44 -21.49 37.80
CA ASN A 535 -12.07 -22.11 38.95
C ASN A 535 -11.87 -23.66 38.99
N GLY A 536 -11.31 -24.17 40.06
CA GLY A 536 -11.27 -25.59 40.37
C GLY A 536 -10.28 -26.41 39.53
N VAL A 537 -9.47 -25.79 38.68
CA VAL A 537 -8.45 -26.48 37.88
C VAL A 537 -7.15 -25.68 37.91
N THR A 538 -6.04 -26.36 37.66
CA THR A 538 -4.71 -25.72 37.54
C THR A 538 -4.47 -25.38 36.09
N ASP A 539 -4.00 -24.18 35.87
CA ASP A 539 -3.55 -23.71 34.56
C ASP A 539 -2.21 -24.34 34.17
N GLU A 540 -2.06 -24.73 32.92
CA GLU A 540 -0.85 -25.41 32.43
C GLU A 540 0.31 -24.44 32.22
N MET A 541 0.02 -23.13 31.95
CA MET A 541 1.00 -22.09 31.68
C MET A 541 0.93 -20.94 32.69
N GLN A 542 1.08 -21.24 33.97
CA GLN A 542 0.92 -20.28 35.08
C GLN A 542 1.78 -19.02 34.95
N ALA A 543 2.78 -19.02 34.08
CA ALA A 543 3.69 -17.88 33.89
C ALA A 543 3.02 -16.66 33.24
N ASP A 544 1.97 -16.85 32.46
CA ASP A 544 1.18 -15.81 31.80
C ASP A 544 -0.19 -15.54 32.45
N ASN A 545 -0.43 -16.20 33.60
CA ASN A 545 -1.59 -15.88 34.45
C ASN A 545 -1.40 -14.59 35.26
N GLN A 546 -0.22 -13.99 35.23
CA GLN A 546 0.09 -12.77 35.97
C GLN A 546 0.85 -11.80 35.07
N PHE A 547 0.47 -10.54 35.12
CA PHE A 547 1.12 -9.46 34.41
C PHE A 547 1.37 -8.29 35.36
N VAL A 548 2.64 -7.90 35.52
CA VAL A 548 3.07 -6.76 36.31
C VAL A 548 3.50 -5.66 35.32
N TYR A 549 2.83 -4.53 35.41
CA TYR A 549 3.13 -3.37 34.58
C TYR A 549 3.69 -2.23 35.45
N ASN A 550 4.85 -1.70 35.05
CA ASN A 550 5.56 -0.62 35.72
C ASN A 550 5.45 0.66 34.89
N GLN A 551 4.40 1.43 35.10
CA GLN A 551 4.19 2.66 34.34
C GLN A 551 4.98 3.82 34.89
N LYS A 552 5.82 4.43 34.04
CA LYS A 552 6.48 5.68 34.34
C LYS A 552 5.50 6.85 34.24
N VAL A 553 5.50 7.70 35.25
CA VAL A 553 4.73 8.93 35.25
C VAL A 553 5.43 9.97 34.38
N VAL A 554 4.68 10.67 33.51
CA VAL A 554 5.20 11.66 32.57
C VAL A 554 4.39 12.95 32.60
N ASN A 555 5.00 14.07 32.21
CA ASN A 555 4.28 15.36 32.07
C ASN A 555 3.76 15.59 30.65
N SER A 556 4.44 15.03 29.64
CA SER A 556 4.05 15.09 28.21
C SER A 556 4.40 13.77 27.54
N TYR A 557 3.73 13.47 26.43
CA TYR A 557 3.95 12.22 25.69
C TYR A 557 3.72 12.44 24.19
N ASP A 558 4.29 11.54 23.39
CA ASP A 558 3.96 11.42 21.97
C ASP A 558 2.81 10.42 21.82
N PRO A 559 1.69 10.78 21.21
CA PRO A 559 0.57 9.86 21.04
C PRO A 559 0.82 8.79 19.94
N ASN A 560 1.91 8.91 19.19
CA ASN A 560 2.34 7.97 18.17
C ASN A 560 3.59 7.24 18.64
N GLU A 561 3.40 6.25 19.51
CA GLU A 561 4.48 5.57 20.20
C GLU A 561 4.37 4.05 20.13
N VAL A 562 5.51 3.41 20.35
CA VAL A 562 5.65 1.98 20.62
C VAL A 562 6.14 1.81 22.06
N GLU A 563 5.56 0.87 22.79
CA GLU A 563 5.96 0.55 24.16
C GLU A 563 6.10 -0.95 24.34
N CYS A 564 7.21 -1.39 24.99
CA CYS A 564 7.37 -2.74 25.49
C CYS A 564 6.79 -2.82 26.92
N LEU A 565 5.73 -3.61 27.08
CA LEU A 565 4.97 -3.66 28.33
C LEU A 565 5.75 -4.33 29.49
N GLU A 566 6.78 -5.11 29.19
CA GLU A 566 7.70 -5.68 30.18
C GLU A 566 8.72 -4.66 30.69
N GLY A 567 8.91 -3.54 29.95
CA GLY A 567 9.76 -2.42 30.29
C GLY A 567 11.19 -2.47 29.72
N GLU A 568 11.97 -1.44 30.06
CA GLU A 568 13.28 -1.17 29.47
C GLU A 568 14.38 -2.17 29.87
N LYS A 569 14.22 -2.88 31.03
CA LYS A 569 15.24 -3.81 31.56
C LYS A 569 14.57 -5.11 32.03
N LEU A 570 15.06 -6.21 31.52
CA LEU A 570 14.57 -7.53 31.85
C LEU A 570 15.69 -8.46 32.35
N PRO A 571 15.38 -9.40 33.24
CA PRO A 571 16.34 -10.42 33.62
C PRO A 571 16.63 -11.36 32.43
N THR A 572 17.87 -11.86 32.38
CA THR A 572 18.28 -12.82 31.34
C THR A 572 17.44 -14.10 31.31
N SER A 573 16.73 -14.43 32.39
CA SER A 573 15.76 -15.54 32.42
C SER A 573 14.54 -15.32 31.52
N LYS A 574 14.32 -14.09 31.05
CA LYS A 574 13.25 -13.74 30.09
C LYS A 574 13.70 -13.82 28.64
N VAL A 575 14.93 -14.18 28.36
CA VAL A 575 15.42 -14.44 27.01
C VAL A 575 14.72 -15.65 26.43
N GLY A 576 14.16 -15.52 25.22
CA GLY A 576 13.36 -16.54 24.55
C GLY A 576 11.89 -16.55 24.91
N GLU A 577 11.46 -15.72 25.87
CA GLU A 577 10.06 -15.52 26.23
C GLU A 577 9.39 -14.49 25.33
N TYR A 578 8.05 -14.40 25.41
CA TYR A 578 7.28 -13.36 24.74
C TYR A 578 7.54 -11.99 25.36
N LEU A 579 7.69 -11.01 24.49
CA LEU A 579 7.62 -9.59 24.80
C LEU A 579 6.36 -9.01 24.17
N HIS A 580 5.64 -8.20 24.93
CA HIS A 580 4.40 -7.58 24.51
C HIS A 580 4.67 -6.13 24.10
N TYR A 581 4.23 -5.78 22.88
CA TYR A 581 4.37 -4.44 22.34
C TYR A 581 2.99 -3.86 22.05
N VAL A 582 2.75 -2.65 22.51
CA VAL A 582 1.61 -1.85 22.08
C VAL A 582 2.12 -0.73 21.16
N ILE A 583 1.46 -0.56 20.02
CA ILE A 583 1.70 0.57 19.11
C ILE A 583 0.45 1.44 19.16
N HIS A 584 0.60 2.66 19.68
CA HIS A 584 -0.44 3.68 19.70
C HIS A 584 -0.31 4.59 18.50
N PHE A 585 -1.45 5.08 18.00
CA PHE A 585 -1.51 6.08 16.94
C PHE A 585 -2.68 7.02 17.12
N GLU A 586 -2.47 8.31 16.79
CA GLU A 586 -3.47 9.37 16.94
C GLU A 586 -3.49 10.24 15.69
N ASN A 587 -4.68 10.53 15.18
CA ASN A 587 -4.85 11.51 14.11
C ASN A 587 -4.84 12.93 14.70
N THR A 588 -3.68 13.55 14.66
CA THR A 588 -3.48 14.96 15.04
C THR A 588 -3.74 15.94 13.90
N GLY A 589 -4.10 15.43 12.70
CA GLY A 589 -4.39 16.21 11.51
C GLY A 589 -5.71 16.99 11.59
N THR A 590 -6.11 17.59 10.47
CA THR A 590 -7.30 18.43 10.35
C THR A 590 -8.46 17.74 9.61
N ALA A 591 -8.25 16.56 9.08
CA ALA A 591 -9.25 15.75 8.36
C ALA A 591 -9.26 14.31 8.89
N ASP A 592 -10.36 13.58 8.62
CA ASP A 592 -10.45 12.15 8.93
C ASP A 592 -9.32 11.39 8.20
N ALA A 593 -8.64 10.48 8.89
CA ALA A 593 -7.78 9.49 8.25
C ALA A 593 -8.64 8.26 7.91
N ILE A 594 -8.79 8.01 6.63
CA ILE A 594 -9.64 6.91 6.14
C ILE A 594 -8.98 5.57 6.44
N ASN A 595 -7.67 5.48 6.17
CA ASN A 595 -6.87 4.28 6.39
C ASN A 595 -5.67 4.62 7.29
N VAL A 596 -5.25 3.67 8.11
CA VAL A 596 -3.99 3.75 8.85
C VAL A 596 -3.20 2.48 8.60
N VAL A 597 -1.91 2.62 8.29
CA VAL A 597 -0.99 1.50 8.15
C VAL A 597 0.15 1.65 9.13
N LEU A 598 0.33 0.64 9.98
CA LEU A 598 1.51 0.54 10.84
C LEU A 598 2.49 -0.41 10.15
N LYS A 599 3.66 0.08 9.79
CA LYS A 599 4.73 -0.71 9.19
C LYS A 599 5.86 -0.85 10.19
N ASP A 600 6.09 -2.07 10.62
CA ASP A 600 7.15 -2.45 11.54
C ASP A 600 8.19 -3.33 10.82
N VAL A 601 9.46 -3.00 10.96
CA VAL A 601 10.58 -3.77 10.40
C VAL A 601 11.31 -4.43 11.56
N ILE A 602 10.90 -5.65 11.87
CA ILE A 602 11.33 -6.40 13.04
C ILE A 602 12.72 -7.02 12.79
N ASP A 603 13.64 -6.86 13.75
CA ASP A 603 14.98 -7.42 13.65
C ASP A 603 14.98 -8.95 13.84
N GLU A 604 15.08 -9.70 12.75
CA GLU A 604 15.12 -11.17 12.77
C GLU A 604 16.36 -11.76 13.50
N ALA A 605 17.40 -10.98 13.72
CA ALA A 605 18.54 -11.43 14.53
C ALA A 605 18.19 -11.44 16.02
N LYS A 606 17.22 -10.66 16.42
CA LYS A 606 16.81 -10.45 17.82
C LYS A 606 15.47 -11.08 18.17
N PHE A 607 14.54 -11.20 17.19
CA PHE A 607 13.18 -11.74 17.38
C PHE A 607 12.93 -12.98 16.54
N ASP A 608 12.08 -13.87 17.04
CA ASP A 608 11.53 -15.00 16.30
C ASP A 608 10.25 -14.58 15.58
N MET A 609 10.36 -14.23 14.30
CA MET A 609 9.21 -13.85 13.47
C MET A 609 8.12 -14.92 13.41
N GLY A 610 8.48 -16.19 13.55
CA GLY A 610 7.52 -17.31 13.62
C GLY A 610 6.57 -17.23 14.80
N SER A 611 6.97 -16.57 15.88
CA SER A 611 6.22 -16.43 17.13
C SER A 611 5.31 -15.18 17.18
N LEU A 612 5.41 -14.25 16.23
CA LEU A 612 4.60 -13.02 16.24
C LEU A 612 3.11 -13.34 16.28
N GLN A 613 2.40 -12.73 17.22
CA GLN A 613 0.96 -12.84 17.41
C GLN A 613 0.30 -11.46 17.51
N VAL A 614 -0.91 -11.33 16.96
CA VAL A 614 -1.81 -10.20 17.22
C VAL A 614 -2.75 -10.61 18.35
N ILE A 615 -2.71 -9.88 19.46
CA ILE A 615 -3.54 -10.18 20.64
C ILE A 615 -4.86 -9.40 20.57
N GLU A 616 -4.76 -8.07 20.36
CA GLU A 616 -5.91 -7.17 20.34
C GLU A 616 -5.63 -5.97 19.45
N SER A 617 -6.68 -5.35 18.93
CA SER A 617 -6.61 -4.11 18.15
C SER A 617 -7.87 -3.27 18.33
N SER A 618 -7.71 -1.96 18.27
CA SER A 618 -8.81 -0.98 18.45
C SER A 618 -9.87 -1.05 17.36
N ALA A 619 -9.55 -1.60 16.19
CA ALA A 619 -10.45 -1.80 15.06
C ALA A 619 -10.06 -3.05 14.28
N SER A 620 -10.87 -3.43 13.30
CA SER A 620 -10.53 -4.53 12.40
C SER A 620 -9.24 -4.22 11.65
N VAL A 621 -8.28 -5.13 11.70
CA VAL A 621 -6.97 -5.02 11.10
C VAL A 621 -6.76 -6.15 10.09
N TYR A 622 -6.25 -5.80 8.91
CA TYR A 622 -5.68 -6.74 7.95
C TYR A 622 -4.16 -6.73 8.11
N THR A 623 -3.55 -7.88 8.08
CA THR A 623 -2.10 -8.00 8.27
C THR A 623 -1.43 -8.53 7.01
N ARG A 624 -0.25 -8.00 6.70
CA ARG A 624 0.60 -8.47 5.61
C ARG A 624 2.03 -8.55 6.13
N ILE A 625 2.56 -9.76 6.25
CA ILE A 625 3.90 -9.99 6.77
C ILE A 625 4.70 -10.72 5.70
N ASN A 626 5.77 -10.07 5.25
CA ASN A 626 6.71 -10.61 4.28
C ASN A 626 8.12 -10.51 4.87
N ASN A 627 8.77 -11.65 5.07
CA ASN A 627 10.06 -11.72 5.78
C ASN A 627 9.96 -11.03 7.15
N ASN A 628 10.77 -10.00 7.38
CA ASN A 628 10.82 -9.24 8.62
C ASN A 628 9.97 -7.94 8.61
N VAL A 629 9.21 -7.69 7.57
CA VAL A 629 8.33 -6.53 7.46
C VAL A 629 6.90 -6.95 7.82
N ALA A 630 6.38 -6.40 8.90
CA ALA A 630 5.00 -6.57 9.32
C ALA A 630 4.21 -5.28 9.05
N GLU A 631 3.10 -5.39 8.33
CA GLU A 631 2.19 -4.29 8.04
C GLU A 631 0.83 -4.62 8.64
N PHE A 632 0.34 -3.72 9.48
CA PHE A 632 -0.98 -3.80 10.12
C PHE A 632 -1.86 -2.71 9.53
N ILE A 633 -2.85 -3.10 8.74
CA ILE A 633 -3.63 -2.25 7.87
C ILE A 633 -5.04 -2.08 8.44
N PHE A 634 -5.36 -0.90 8.93
CA PHE A 634 -6.66 -0.49 9.40
C PHE A 634 -7.43 0.19 8.26
N GLN A 635 -8.04 -0.63 7.41
CA GLN A 635 -8.78 -0.15 6.26
C GLN A 635 -10.14 0.44 6.68
N ASN A 636 -10.48 1.63 6.16
CA ASN A 636 -11.72 2.35 6.46
C ASN A 636 -11.94 2.61 7.97
N ILE A 637 -10.89 2.82 8.73
CA ILE A 637 -10.99 3.13 10.18
C ILE A 637 -11.67 4.48 10.43
N ASN A 638 -11.54 5.42 9.48
CA ASN A 638 -12.12 6.77 9.53
C ASN A 638 -11.79 7.49 10.85
N LEU A 639 -10.51 7.52 11.20
CA LEU A 639 -9.99 8.06 12.44
C LEU A 639 -10.16 9.59 12.48
N LYS A 640 -10.94 10.09 13.42
CA LYS A 640 -11.32 11.49 13.48
C LYS A 640 -10.13 12.41 13.75
N PRO A 641 -10.13 13.66 13.22
CA PRO A 641 -9.09 14.64 13.49
C PRO A 641 -9.14 15.13 14.93
N GLY A 642 -8.01 15.57 15.44
CA GLY A 642 -7.92 16.23 16.74
C GLY A 642 -8.12 15.32 17.95
N GLY A 643 -7.61 14.06 17.86
CA GLY A 643 -7.58 13.13 19.00
C GLY A 643 -8.24 11.77 18.75
N GLY A 644 -8.60 11.45 17.51
CA GLY A 644 -8.99 10.08 17.17
C GLY A 644 -7.81 9.13 17.34
N ARG A 645 -7.98 8.09 18.16
CA ARG A 645 -6.91 7.16 18.59
C ARG A 645 -7.19 5.75 18.15
N GLY A 646 -6.11 5.02 17.90
CA GLY A 646 -6.12 3.58 17.73
C GLY A 646 -4.88 2.95 18.32
N HIS A 647 -4.91 1.62 18.41
CA HIS A 647 -3.77 0.84 18.88
C HIS A 647 -3.82 -0.59 18.35
N ILE A 648 -2.67 -1.26 18.43
CA ILE A 648 -2.54 -2.70 18.27
C ILE A 648 -1.64 -3.27 19.36
N LEU A 649 -2.06 -4.38 19.94
CA LEU A 649 -1.29 -5.15 20.91
C LEU A 649 -0.73 -6.40 20.24
N LEU A 650 0.57 -6.53 20.26
CA LEU A 650 1.34 -7.63 19.66
C LEU A 650 2.15 -8.35 20.72
N LYS A 651 2.50 -9.61 20.47
CA LYS A 651 3.57 -10.28 21.21
C LYS A 651 4.49 -11.04 20.26
N VAL A 652 5.79 -11.02 20.57
CA VAL A 652 6.81 -11.74 19.80
C VAL A 652 7.91 -12.23 20.74
N LYS A 653 8.43 -13.44 20.50
CA LYS A 653 9.51 -14.00 21.31
C LYS A 653 10.84 -13.37 20.92
N SER A 654 11.65 -13.04 21.92
CA SER A 654 13.07 -12.78 21.68
C SER A 654 13.78 -14.07 21.28
N LYS A 655 14.91 -13.96 20.57
CA LYS A 655 15.74 -15.13 20.23
C LYS A 655 16.36 -15.72 21.51
N SER A 656 16.37 -17.03 21.61
CA SER A 656 16.91 -17.76 22.76
C SER A 656 18.45 -17.72 22.90
N ASN A 657 19.15 -17.22 21.90
CA ASN A 657 20.61 -17.07 21.90
C ASN A 657 21.10 -15.68 22.38
N LEU A 658 20.21 -14.82 22.83
CA LEU A 658 20.57 -13.53 23.41
C LEU A 658 21.23 -13.74 24.78
N VAL A 659 22.14 -12.82 25.14
CA VAL A 659 22.93 -12.88 26.39
C VAL A 659 22.74 -11.61 27.20
N SER A 660 23.35 -11.55 28.40
CA SER A 660 23.35 -10.34 29.22
C SER A 660 23.91 -9.15 28.45
N ASP A 661 23.25 -8.01 28.61
CA ASP A 661 23.50 -6.72 27.96
C ASP A 661 23.12 -6.65 26.46
N ASP A 662 22.57 -7.73 25.92
CA ASP A 662 21.91 -7.65 24.62
C ASP A 662 20.65 -6.79 24.72
N THR A 663 20.43 -6.00 23.67
CA THR A 663 19.23 -5.17 23.52
C THR A 663 18.38 -5.65 22.37
N VAL A 664 17.08 -5.53 22.54
CA VAL A 664 16.07 -5.66 21.47
C VAL A 664 15.36 -4.31 21.32
N SER A 665 14.99 -3.95 20.12
CA SER A 665 14.30 -2.68 19.88
C SER A 665 13.18 -2.83 18.87
N GLN A 666 12.14 -1.99 19.02
CA GLN A 666 11.01 -1.91 18.11
C GLN A 666 10.74 -0.45 17.75
N LYS A 667 10.39 -0.23 16.47
CA LYS A 667 10.04 1.06 15.91
C LYS A 667 9.10 0.87 14.74
N ALA A 668 8.00 1.61 14.72
CA ALA A 668 7.03 1.54 13.63
C ALA A 668 6.95 2.86 12.85
N ASN A 669 6.57 2.75 11.58
CA ASN A 669 6.17 3.86 10.73
C ASN A 669 4.65 3.85 10.59
N ILE A 670 3.99 4.95 10.92
CA ILE A 670 2.55 5.12 10.89
C ILE A 670 2.18 5.95 9.66
N TYR A 671 1.46 5.36 8.71
CA TYR A 671 0.95 6.04 7.53
C TYR A 671 -0.53 6.37 7.73
N PHE A 672 -0.86 7.65 7.66
CA PHE A 672 -2.24 8.15 7.62
C PHE A 672 -2.59 8.48 6.17
N ASP A 673 -3.41 7.64 5.52
CA ASP A 673 -3.75 7.74 4.10
C ASP A 673 -2.50 7.87 3.20
N TYR A 674 -2.38 8.96 2.44
CA TYR A 674 -1.31 9.20 1.47
C TYR A 674 -0.16 10.06 2.01
N ASN A 675 -0.16 10.35 3.32
CA ASN A 675 0.85 11.22 3.92
C ASN A 675 2.19 10.49 4.13
N PHE A 676 3.24 11.29 4.39
CA PHE A 676 4.50 10.75 4.91
C PHE A 676 4.27 10.02 6.22
N PRO A 677 5.03 8.94 6.48
CA PRO A 677 4.90 8.25 7.75
C PRO A 677 5.33 9.13 8.92
N ILE A 678 4.62 8.96 10.02
CA ILE A 678 5.08 9.41 11.32
C ILE A 678 5.86 8.25 11.92
N GLU A 679 7.11 8.50 12.30
CA GLU A 679 7.92 7.51 12.99
C GLU A 679 7.62 7.53 14.48
N THR A 680 7.44 6.35 15.09
CA THR A 680 7.36 6.22 16.55
C THR A 680 8.73 6.44 17.21
N ASN A 681 8.77 6.51 18.55
CA ASN A 681 10.01 6.30 19.30
C ASN A 681 10.69 4.97 18.90
N ASN A 682 11.95 4.84 19.21
CA ASN A 682 12.67 3.56 19.16
C ASN A 682 12.66 2.95 20.56
N GLU A 683 11.70 2.08 20.84
CA GLU A 683 11.57 1.39 22.10
C GLU A 683 12.68 0.33 22.26
N THR A 684 13.35 0.31 23.40
CA THR A 684 14.52 -0.54 23.62
C THR A 684 14.41 -1.27 24.94
N THR A 685 14.52 -2.59 24.92
CA THR A 685 14.57 -3.45 26.09
C THR A 685 15.92 -4.14 26.18
N THR A 686 16.58 -4.05 27.33
CA THR A 686 17.90 -4.65 27.60
C THR A 686 17.75 -5.87 28.52
N PHE A 687 18.29 -7.00 28.12
CA PHE A 687 18.43 -8.16 28.99
C PHE A 687 19.66 -8.01 29.85
N SER A 688 19.49 -7.86 31.16
CA SER A 688 20.61 -7.73 32.09
C SER A 688 20.54 -8.83 33.14
N ALA A 689 21.69 -9.31 33.60
CA ALA A 689 21.69 -10.03 34.86
C ALA A 689 21.01 -9.13 35.89
N LEU A 690 19.98 -9.60 36.59
CA LEU A 690 19.46 -8.89 37.74
C LEU A 690 20.64 -8.64 38.66
N GLY A 691 21.32 -7.51 38.49
CA GLY A 691 22.05 -6.93 39.55
C GLY A 691 21.05 -6.76 40.68
N VAL A 692 21.28 -7.34 41.86
CA VAL A 692 20.73 -6.72 43.05
C VAL A 692 20.96 -5.25 42.81
N ASN A 693 19.89 -4.43 42.83
CA ASN A 693 20.09 -3.01 43.00
C ASN A 693 21.04 -2.92 44.16
N GLU A 694 22.32 -2.68 43.89
CA GLU A 694 23.16 -2.10 44.89
C GLU A 694 22.48 -0.75 45.13
N ASN A 695 21.52 -0.72 46.08
CA ASN A 695 21.25 0.47 46.84
C ASN A 695 22.66 0.92 47.21
N GLU A 696 23.11 2.05 46.65
CA GLU A 696 24.44 2.52 46.95
C GLU A 696 24.60 2.41 48.44
N LEU A 697 25.56 1.54 48.86
CA LEU A 697 25.77 1.26 50.28
C LEU A 697 26.32 2.53 50.89
N ASP A 698 25.52 3.28 51.62
CA ASP A 698 26.04 4.43 52.34
C ASP A 698 26.94 3.96 53.48
N GLN A 699 28.21 3.79 53.15
CA GLN A 699 29.24 3.35 54.09
C GLN A 699 29.52 4.42 55.18
N THR A 700 29.02 5.64 55.06
CA THR A 700 29.17 6.70 56.05
C THR A 700 28.27 6.48 57.27
N VAL A 701 27.22 5.65 57.13
CA VAL A 701 26.29 5.33 58.22
C VAL A 701 27.00 4.55 59.33
N LYS A 702 26.94 5.06 60.54
CA LYS A 702 27.44 4.45 61.77
C LYS A 702 26.31 4.25 62.76
N VAL A 703 26.29 3.08 63.41
CA VAL A 703 25.26 2.66 64.38
C VAL A 703 25.97 2.27 65.68
N TYR A 704 25.64 2.95 66.78
CA TYR A 704 26.25 2.66 68.07
C TYR A 704 25.35 3.11 69.23
N PRO A 705 25.44 2.47 70.47
CA PRO A 705 26.24 1.29 70.75
C PRO A 705 25.59 0.01 70.16
N ASN A 706 26.46 -1.01 69.90
CA ASN A 706 26.02 -2.34 69.56
C ASN A 706 26.94 -3.32 70.34
N PRO A 707 26.43 -4.07 71.32
CA PRO A 707 25.05 -4.21 71.76
C PRO A 707 24.40 -2.96 72.34
N VAL A 708 23.03 -2.85 72.17
CA VAL A 708 22.20 -1.74 72.65
C VAL A 708 21.34 -2.15 73.86
N VAL A 709 21.17 -1.25 74.83
CA VAL A 709 20.26 -1.46 75.96
C VAL A 709 18.84 -0.89 75.65
N ASN A 710 18.72 0.40 75.44
CA ASN A 710 17.43 1.02 75.12
C ASN A 710 17.43 1.88 73.85
N GLU A 711 18.50 2.64 73.63
CA GLU A 711 18.58 3.58 72.53
C GLU A 711 19.85 3.33 71.69
N VAL A 712 19.73 3.41 70.38
CA VAL A 712 20.83 3.35 69.44
C VAL A 712 20.95 4.67 68.70
N GLN A 713 22.17 5.19 68.60
CA GLN A 713 22.48 6.38 67.83
C GLN A 713 22.89 5.96 66.43
N ILE A 714 22.31 6.68 65.45
CA ILE A 714 22.59 6.47 64.01
C ILE A 714 23.10 7.81 63.47
N SER A 715 24.26 7.80 62.83
CA SER A 715 24.84 8.98 62.20
C SER A 715 25.27 8.67 60.77
N ALA A 716 25.14 9.64 59.87
CA ALA A 716 25.57 9.55 58.47
C ALA A 716 26.14 10.90 58.00
N GLN A 717 26.85 10.93 56.87
CA GLN A 717 27.28 12.18 56.23
C GLN A 717 26.14 12.90 55.46
N ASN A 718 25.09 12.17 55.16
CA ASN A 718 23.88 12.67 54.46
C ASN A 718 22.67 12.52 55.35
N ASN A 719 21.59 13.25 55.05
CA ASN A 719 20.34 13.16 55.82
C ASN A 719 19.78 11.74 55.82
N ILE A 720 19.44 11.26 57.02
CA ILE A 720 18.78 9.97 57.22
C ILE A 720 17.30 10.16 56.93
N ARG A 721 16.81 9.58 55.85
CA ARG A 721 15.38 9.65 55.44
C ARG A 721 14.49 8.76 56.29
N SER A 722 14.95 7.51 56.52
CA SER A 722 14.21 6.58 57.39
C SER A 722 15.09 5.52 57.99
N VAL A 723 14.65 5.03 59.15
CA VAL A 723 15.19 3.87 59.85
C VAL A 723 14.07 2.87 60.06
N GLN A 724 14.25 1.65 59.53
CA GLN A 724 13.27 0.56 59.64
C GLN A 724 13.90 -0.54 60.49
N VAL A 725 13.14 -1.08 61.45
CA VAL A 725 13.58 -2.13 62.37
C VAL A 725 12.92 -3.45 61.97
N TYR A 726 13.69 -4.49 61.73
CA TYR A 726 13.22 -5.81 61.40
C TYR A 726 13.65 -6.83 62.41
N ASP A 727 12.82 -7.84 62.70
CA ASP A 727 13.22 -9.01 63.45
C ASP A 727 14.02 -10.00 62.58
N ILE A 728 14.46 -11.12 63.20
CA ILE A 728 15.22 -12.19 62.55
C ILE A 728 14.45 -12.93 61.45
N GLN A 729 13.12 -12.75 61.39
CA GLN A 729 12.22 -13.37 60.41
C GLN A 729 11.92 -12.38 59.26
N GLY A 730 12.49 -11.18 59.29
CA GLY A 730 12.30 -10.13 58.29
C GLY A 730 10.97 -9.34 58.46
N ARG A 731 10.27 -9.50 59.61
CA ARG A 731 9.04 -8.72 59.86
C ARG A 731 9.44 -7.31 60.31
N LEU A 732 8.80 -6.32 59.67
CA LEU A 732 8.94 -4.92 60.06
C LEU A 732 8.25 -4.68 61.39
N LEU A 733 9.03 -4.13 62.38
CA LEU A 733 8.53 -3.86 63.74
C LEU A 733 8.30 -2.38 63.98
N GLN A 734 9.16 -1.51 63.40
CA GLN A 734 9.12 -0.08 63.65
C GLN A 734 9.69 0.67 62.45
N VAL A 735 9.15 1.83 62.18
CA VAL A 735 9.65 2.79 61.18
C VAL A 735 9.81 4.14 61.87
N GLN A 736 10.93 4.76 61.68
CA GLN A 736 11.18 6.15 62.12
C GLN A 736 11.63 6.94 60.87
N THR A 737 10.91 8.00 60.54
CA THR A 737 11.28 8.96 59.51
C THR A 737 12.15 10.06 60.10
N GLY A 738 13.16 10.47 59.34
CA GLY A 738 14.10 11.50 59.79
C GLY A 738 14.32 12.53 58.65
N GLY A 739 15.14 13.50 58.88
CA GLY A 739 15.56 14.55 57.93
C GLY A 739 16.90 15.16 58.33
N GLU A 740 17.58 14.53 59.31
CA GLU A 740 18.85 15.02 59.87
C GLU A 740 19.95 13.98 59.71
N MET A 741 21.22 14.39 59.76
CA MET A 741 22.39 13.54 59.66
C MET A 741 22.61 12.63 60.87
N ASN A 742 21.91 12.88 61.99
CA ASN A 742 21.97 12.09 63.22
C ASN A 742 20.56 11.83 63.74
N THR A 743 20.30 10.63 64.18
CA THR A 743 19.02 10.26 64.80
C THR A 743 19.22 9.26 65.93
N VAL A 744 18.30 9.23 66.88
CA VAL A 744 18.27 8.29 67.97
C VAL A 744 17.07 7.38 67.79
N LEU A 745 17.27 6.11 67.78
CA LEU A 745 16.18 5.11 67.66
C LEU A 745 15.97 4.46 69.05
N ASP A 746 14.76 4.58 69.54
CA ASP A 746 14.36 3.96 70.81
C ASP A 746 13.90 2.49 70.52
N LEU A 747 14.56 1.56 71.20
CA LEU A 747 14.29 0.13 71.18
C LEU A 747 13.86 -0.40 72.56
N SER A 748 13.48 0.47 73.50
CA SER A 748 13.11 0.10 74.89
C SER A 748 11.90 -0.84 74.93
N THR A 749 11.02 -0.77 73.94
CA THR A 749 9.83 -1.64 73.79
C THR A 749 10.13 -3.03 73.16
N GLN A 750 11.35 -3.19 72.60
CA GLN A 750 11.71 -4.43 71.94
C GLN A 750 12.32 -5.43 72.97
N ASN A 751 12.05 -6.73 72.78
CA ASN A 751 12.63 -7.78 73.59
C ASN A 751 14.12 -7.95 73.33
N GLN A 752 14.83 -8.59 74.26
CA GLN A 752 16.22 -8.97 74.03
C GLN A 752 16.32 -9.90 72.78
N GLY A 753 17.26 -9.62 71.90
CA GLY A 753 17.40 -10.36 70.63
C GLY A 753 18.26 -9.70 69.58
N VAL A 754 18.23 -10.30 68.38
CA VAL A 754 18.92 -9.74 67.18
C VAL A 754 17.91 -9.07 66.30
N TYR A 755 18.22 -7.83 65.87
CA TYR A 755 17.42 -7.02 64.97
C TYR A 755 18.27 -6.54 63.81
N PHE A 756 17.59 -6.21 62.67
CA PHE A 756 18.22 -5.58 61.52
C PHE A 756 17.65 -4.18 61.33
N LEU A 757 18.51 -3.20 61.22
CA LEU A 757 18.18 -1.81 60.91
C LEU A 757 18.45 -1.55 59.45
N LYS A 758 17.43 -1.24 58.66
CA LYS A 758 17.58 -0.69 57.32
C LYS A 758 17.50 0.82 57.40
N ILE A 759 18.63 1.47 57.15
CA ILE A 759 18.80 2.92 57.26
C ILE A 759 18.90 3.45 55.82
N SER A 760 18.00 4.32 55.42
CA SER A 760 18.00 4.97 54.12
C SER A 760 18.44 6.43 54.29
N THR A 761 19.38 6.88 53.45
CA THR A 761 19.91 8.25 53.42
C THR A 761 19.70 8.87 52.04
N ASP A 762 20.04 10.15 51.86
CA ASP A 762 20.01 10.81 50.54
C ASP A 762 20.98 10.21 49.50
N SER A 763 21.99 9.44 49.96
CA SER A 763 23.02 8.86 49.09
C SER A 763 22.99 7.33 49.00
N GLY A 764 21.99 6.67 49.62
CA GLY A 764 21.89 5.22 49.56
C GLY A 764 21.23 4.59 50.76
N SER A 765 21.49 3.32 51.02
CA SER A 765 20.98 2.63 52.20
C SER A 765 22.04 1.73 52.85
N LYS A 766 21.90 1.45 54.17
CA LYS A 766 22.70 0.47 54.88
C LYS A 766 21.84 -0.44 55.75
N VAL A 767 22.10 -1.71 55.72
CA VAL A 767 21.53 -2.66 56.66
C VAL A 767 22.55 -3.02 57.73
N GLU A 768 22.25 -2.75 58.99
CA GLU A 768 23.11 -3.03 60.12
C GLU A 768 22.44 -3.99 61.08
N ARG A 769 23.20 -5.02 61.52
CA ARG A 769 22.73 -5.97 62.54
C ARG A 769 23.01 -5.41 63.92
N ILE A 770 22.03 -5.29 64.79
CA ILE A 770 22.17 -4.90 66.20
C ILE A 770 21.76 -6.01 67.14
N ILE A 771 22.33 -6.01 68.36
CA ILE A 771 22.01 -6.92 69.42
C ILE A 771 21.41 -6.14 70.58
N LYS A 772 20.12 -6.39 70.91
CA LYS A 772 19.40 -5.81 72.03
C LYS A 772 19.68 -6.66 73.28
N GLN A 773 20.21 -6.06 74.36
CA GLN A 773 20.43 -6.68 75.67
C GLN A 773 19.35 -6.36 76.67
#